data_13d189b619517c828d064164f048e9e4
#
_entry.id   13d189b619517c828d064164f048e9e4
#
_cell.length_a   1.000
_cell.length_b   1.000
_cell.length_c   1.000
_cell.angle_alpha   90.00
_cell.angle_beta   90.00
_cell.angle_gamma   90.00
#
_symmetry.space_group_name_H-M   'P 1'
#
loop_
_entity.id
_entity.type
_entity.pdbx_description
1 polymer ?
#
loop_
_entity_poly.entity_id
_entity_poly.type
_entity_poly.pdbx_seq_one_letter_code
_entity_poly.pdbx_strand_id
1 'polypeptide(L)'
;MRRRPLCVVLVCMILGILCNAWINTKEPVSYERESIHFLCELEEFVKKDNGYTLVVRDVKGENSFSCKKIKLYANENTAMPKELHIGNLLAVTASIHSFEKPGNPGQFDEYKYNTELGITAQGFAGKIEIKKNTVKNPEDFLHRLRNQLQDVVSLCCDEKTAGIVSAMVLGDKSGLSDEVKQLYQENGIAHVLAISGLHISLIGASLFFVLRKYFMPMQGAAVVTMVLLFLYGILTGFSISTQRAVIMMGCMLLARLAGRHYDGLSALSFSAICQLLIHPMVLFQTGFLLSYGTVLGIYVFVDVFCDAWESKNPIWMAVAGTAGIELVTLPILLTAYYEFSILSIAANVLFLPFMGGILVTSLAGIGLGSITLFAGKFCFGFAHFCFMLFEWIGNLFVKIPGAVVITGKPTDWQVLLYYGSGVLFLFLQKWKQKKIFLLTLAFGVFVLFLPVHNNFDLQISNLDVGQGDCSCIRTKNHTILIDGGSSDVNKVGKYRMVPFLKSQGISYVSYLFLTHSDKDHTNGAVEWLCAANQMGVKIGTVILPKLNEKEEAYCTLLDELRNKGCNLMFMQRGDTVTIDELRISCLHPYPDYEWKSANDSSLVLKVNYQNFTGLFTGDLEEAGEKEIIKKLSHVNYLKVAHHGSKGASSEAFLEQVKPDVSVISCGKKNRYGHPHKETLKRLENIGSKVYRTDKEGAVSFEYQNGKWYLSLWKKESGKKRLLSDW
;
A
#
# COMPACT_ATOMS: atom_id res chain seq x y z
N MET A 1 1.84 2.08 -36.61
CA MET A 1 2.54 3.27 -36.09
C MET A 1 2.73 4.39 -37.14
N ARG A 2 3.12 4.10 -38.38
CA ARG A 2 3.32 5.19 -39.41
C ARG A 2 2.13 6.14 -39.64
N ARG A 3 0.88 5.73 -39.29
CA ARG A 3 -0.34 6.56 -39.40
C ARG A 3 -0.74 7.25 -38.08
N ARG A 4 0.04 7.08 -36.98
CA ARG A 4 -0.25 7.63 -35.66
C ARG A 4 0.99 8.34 -35.08
N PRO A 5 1.29 9.57 -35.55
CA PRO A 5 2.51 10.29 -35.14
C PRO A 5 2.55 10.57 -33.62
N LEU A 6 1.40 10.82 -32.97
CA LEU A 6 1.33 11.06 -31.53
C LEU A 6 1.79 9.84 -30.69
N CYS A 7 1.54 8.61 -31.18
CA CYS A 7 2.04 7.41 -30.49
C CYS A 7 3.59 7.36 -30.56
N VAL A 8 4.19 7.79 -31.65
CA VAL A 8 5.66 7.84 -31.80
C VAL A 8 6.25 8.91 -30.87
N VAL A 9 5.65 10.11 -30.86
CA VAL A 9 6.06 11.20 -29.95
C VAL A 9 5.98 10.75 -28.49
N LEU A 10 4.89 10.08 -28.08
CA LEU A 10 4.76 9.54 -26.73
C LEU A 10 5.87 8.54 -26.38
N VAL A 11 6.19 7.61 -27.28
CA VAL A 11 7.27 6.64 -27.05
C VAL A 11 8.62 7.34 -26.89
N CYS A 12 8.94 8.31 -27.75
CA CYS A 12 10.17 9.10 -27.64
C CYS A 12 10.23 9.87 -26.30
N MET A 13 9.10 10.44 -25.88
CA MET A 13 9.00 11.18 -24.63
C MET A 13 9.19 10.24 -23.41
N ILE A 14 8.57 9.07 -23.41
CA ILE A 14 8.76 8.05 -22.35
C ILE A 14 10.23 7.65 -22.29
N LEU A 15 10.86 7.33 -23.41
CA LEU A 15 12.28 6.98 -23.44
C LEU A 15 13.16 8.11 -22.90
N GLY A 16 12.87 9.37 -23.27
CA GLY A 16 13.56 10.54 -22.73
C GLY A 16 13.43 10.69 -21.21
N ILE A 17 12.22 10.47 -20.67
CA ILE A 17 11.97 10.51 -19.21
C ILE A 17 12.72 9.38 -18.50
N LEU A 18 12.70 8.15 -19.04
CA LEU A 18 13.42 7.01 -18.48
C LEU A 18 14.93 7.24 -18.47
N CYS A 19 15.50 7.74 -19.57
CA CYS A 19 16.92 8.09 -19.65
C CYS A 19 17.27 9.18 -18.62
N ASN A 20 16.46 10.23 -18.53
CA ASN A 20 16.69 11.31 -17.55
C ASN A 20 16.60 10.81 -16.11
N ALA A 21 15.65 9.93 -15.80
CA ALA A 21 15.51 9.34 -14.47
C ALA A 21 16.71 8.42 -14.11
N TRP A 22 17.27 7.73 -15.12
CA TRP A 22 18.45 6.88 -14.93
C TRP A 22 19.73 7.70 -14.72
N ILE A 23 19.88 8.86 -15.41
CA ILE A 23 21.06 9.73 -15.29
C ILE A 23 21.01 10.59 -14.03
N ASN A 24 19.83 11.11 -13.66
CA ASN A 24 19.64 12.09 -12.59
C ASN A 24 19.09 11.45 -11.29
N THR A 25 19.84 10.53 -10.70
CA THR A 25 19.57 10.05 -9.34
C THR A 25 20.02 11.11 -8.31
N LYS A 26 19.29 12.22 -8.19
CA LYS A 26 19.55 13.21 -7.14
C LYS A 26 19.10 12.66 -5.80
N GLU A 27 19.98 12.76 -4.80
CA GLU A 27 19.57 12.49 -3.42
C GLU A 27 18.48 13.48 -2.97
N PRO A 28 17.52 13.00 -2.17
CA PRO A 28 16.45 13.84 -1.66
C PRO A 28 17.01 14.96 -0.79
N VAL A 29 16.51 16.17 -0.97
CA VAL A 29 16.81 17.27 -0.06
C VAL A 29 16.22 16.93 1.32
N SER A 30 17.07 16.83 2.34
CA SER A 30 16.63 16.57 3.70
C SER A 30 16.15 17.87 4.36
N TYR A 31 14.90 17.86 4.80
CA TYR A 31 14.32 18.94 5.59
C TYR A 31 14.14 18.41 7.03
N GLU A 32 14.83 18.98 7.99
CA GLU A 32 14.59 18.74 9.41
C GLU A 32 14.62 20.07 10.15
N ARG A 33 13.47 20.54 10.62
CA ARG A 33 13.34 21.76 11.42
C ARG A 33 12.27 21.58 12.49
N GLU A 34 12.61 21.80 13.73
CA GLU A 34 11.72 21.53 14.87
C GLU A 34 10.61 22.57 15.04
N SER A 35 10.83 23.83 14.67
CA SER A 35 9.79 24.86 14.66
C SER A 35 10.18 25.94 13.68
N ILE A 36 9.36 26.18 12.68
CA ILE A 36 9.57 27.22 11.67
C ILE A 36 8.28 27.96 11.41
N HIS A 37 8.42 29.31 11.25
CA HIS A 37 7.32 30.15 10.79
C HIS A 37 7.43 30.38 9.29
N PHE A 38 6.32 30.21 8.58
CA PHE A 38 6.29 30.44 7.14
C PHE A 38 4.90 30.87 6.66
N LEU A 39 4.92 31.55 5.52
CA LEU A 39 3.72 31.90 4.76
C LEU A 39 3.53 30.90 3.64
N CYS A 40 2.28 30.52 3.40
CA CYS A 40 1.93 29.59 2.35
C CYS A 40 0.48 29.81 1.88
N GLU A 41 0.16 29.33 0.69
CA GLU A 41 -1.19 29.33 0.15
C GLU A 41 -1.83 27.96 0.35
N LEU A 42 -3.07 27.89 0.84
CA LEU A 42 -3.83 26.67 1.01
C LEU A 42 -4.30 26.15 -0.35
N GLU A 43 -3.85 24.94 -0.73
CA GLU A 43 -4.24 24.26 -1.98
C GLU A 43 -5.35 23.25 -1.75
N GLU A 44 -5.26 22.48 -0.66
CA GLU A 44 -6.25 21.44 -0.33
C GLU A 44 -6.33 21.26 1.19
N PHE A 45 -7.52 20.95 1.69
CA PHE A 45 -7.64 20.47 3.07
C PHE A 45 -8.70 19.38 3.17
N VAL A 46 -8.44 18.40 4.02
CA VAL A 46 -9.31 17.26 4.28
C VAL A 46 -9.44 17.07 5.78
N LYS A 47 -10.67 16.99 6.28
CA LYS A 47 -10.95 16.61 7.66
C LYS A 47 -10.81 15.09 7.79
N LYS A 48 -10.15 14.64 8.86
CA LYS A 48 -10.04 13.24 9.26
C LYS A 48 -10.54 13.07 10.68
N ASP A 49 -10.75 11.82 11.11
CA ASP A 49 -11.27 11.49 12.45
C ASP A 49 -10.50 12.18 13.58
N ASN A 50 -9.16 12.32 13.45
CA ASN A 50 -8.28 12.86 14.48
C ASN A 50 -7.64 14.23 14.11
N GLY A 51 -8.28 15.03 13.23
CA GLY A 51 -7.75 16.33 12.85
C GLY A 51 -7.87 16.67 11.37
N TYR A 52 -6.90 17.40 10.83
CA TYR A 52 -6.92 17.91 9.45
C TYR A 52 -5.61 17.58 8.74
N THR A 53 -5.73 17.28 7.46
CA THR A 53 -4.58 17.22 6.54
C THR A 53 -4.71 18.36 5.55
N LEU A 54 -3.66 19.19 5.46
CA LEU A 54 -3.60 20.33 4.54
C LEU A 54 -2.46 20.13 3.55
N VAL A 55 -2.69 20.49 2.30
CA VAL A 55 -1.63 20.65 1.30
C VAL A 55 -1.48 22.16 1.04
N VAL A 56 -0.27 22.66 1.21
CA VAL A 56 0.04 24.08 1.04
C VAL A 56 1.11 24.26 -0.03
N ARG A 57 1.01 25.34 -0.79
CA ARG A 57 1.93 25.69 -1.87
C ARG A 57 2.62 27.03 -1.64
N ASP A 58 3.63 27.32 -2.46
CA ASP A 58 4.39 28.60 -2.44
C ASP A 58 4.90 28.99 -1.05
N VAL A 59 5.47 28.00 -0.37
CA VAL A 59 5.94 28.12 1.01
C VAL A 59 7.18 29.00 1.07
N LYS A 60 7.09 30.09 1.85
CA LYS A 60 8.18 31.04 2.10
C LYS A 60 8.33 31.26 3.60
N GLY A 61 9.41 30.81 4.16
CA GLY A 61 9.68 30.84 5.57
C GLY A 61 10.90 31.70 5.94
N GLU A 62 11.18 31.76 7.24
CA GLU A 62 12.36 32.36 7.80
C GLU A 62 13.65 31.62 7.35
N ASN A 63 14.80 32.32 7.42
CA ASN A 63 16.10 31.74 7.07
C ASN A 63 16.19 31.09 5.66
N SER A 64 15.63 31.76 4.66
CA SER A 64 15.66 31.36 3.26
C SER A 64 14.98 29.98 2.99
N PHE A 65 14.11 29.54 3.91
CA PHE A 65 13.33 28.33 3.69
C PHE A 65 12.29 28.56 2.59
N SER A 66 12.38 27.81 1.52
CA SER A 66 11.43 27.85 0.41
C SER A 66 11.16 26.44 -0.11
N CYS A 67 9.89 26.14 -0.33
CA CYS A 67 9.45 24.84 -0.78
C CYS A 67 8.22 25.00 -1.68
N LYS A 68 8.10 24.15 -2.72
CA LYS A 68 6.96 24.24 -3.64
C LYS A 68 5.66 23.83 -2.97
N LYS A 69 5.64 22.63 -2.36
CA LYS A 69 4.46 22.11 -1.67
C LYS A 69 4.87 21.34 -0.42
N ILE A 70 4.08 21.49 0.63
CA ILE A 70 4.22 20.78 1.91
C ILE A 70 2.87 20.18 2.31
N LYS A 71 2.92 18.98 2.88
CA LYS A 71 1.76 18.32 3.49
C LYS A 71 1.81 18.55 5.00
N LEU A 72 0.80 19.20 5.55
CA LEU A 72 0.70 19.52 6.96
C LEU A 72 -0.38 18.69 7.64
N TYR A 73 -0.07 18.19 8.82
CA TYR A 73 -1.01 17.52 9.70
C TYR A 73 -1.32 18.44 10.89
N ALA A 74 -2.59 18.66 11.15
CA ALA A 74 -3.09 19.44 12.28
C ALA A 74 -4.00 18.56 13.14
N ASN A 75 -3.68 18.43 14.42
CA ASN A 75 -4.48 17.69 15.38
C ASN A 75 -5.66 18.53 15.86
N GLU A 76 -6.63 17.94 16.56
CA GLU A 76 -7.77 18.62 17.15
C GLU A 76 -7.36 19.77 18.09
N ASN A 77 -6.21 19.63 18.75
CA ASN A 77 -5.64 20.66 19.67
C ASN A 77 -4.88 21.77 18.93
N THR A 78 -4.71 21.68 17.61
CA THR A 78 -4.04 22.73 16.84
C THR A 78 -4.91 23.97 16.79
N ALA A 79 -4.38 25.13 17.12
CA ALA A 79 -5.08 26.40 16.99
C ALA A 79 -5.36 26.68 15.51
N MET A 80 -6.60 26.42 15.08
CA MET A 80 -7.05 26.57 13.69
C MET A 80 -8.13 27.66 13.56
N PRO A 81 -8.18 28.38 12.43
CA PRO A 81 -9.28 29.25 12.10
C PRO A 81 -10.58 28.49 11.95
N LYS A 82 -11.72 29.11 12.34
CA LYS A 82 -13.05 28.48 12.21
C LYS A 82 -13.46 28.17 10.77
N GLU A 83 -13.02 28.99 9.83
CA GLU A 83 -13.32 28.83 8.40
C GLU A 83 -12.02 28.92 7.60
N LEU A 84 -11.72 27.87 6.85
CA LEU A 84 -10.61 27.80 5.92
C LEU A 84 -11.16 27.76 4.49
N HIS A 85 -10.55 28.54 3.60
CA HIS A 85 -10.89 28.60 2.18
C HIS A 85 -9.67 28.28 1.33
N ILE A 86 -9.84 27.51 0.27
CA ILE A 86 -8.78 27.23 -0.71
C ILE A 86 -8.32 28.56 -1.31
N GLY A 87 -7.00 28.75 -1.37
CA GLY A 87 -6.38 30.00 -1.81
C GLY A 87 -6.10 30.99 -0.67
N ASN A 88 -6.48 30.69 0.58
CA ASN A 88 -6.11 31.53 1.72
C ASN A 88 -4.60 31.57 1.89
N LEU A 89 -4.07 32.79 2.12
CA LEU A 89 -2.70 32.96 2.57
C LEU A 89 -2.64 32.70 4.08
N LEU A 90 -1.92 31.65 4.45
CA LEU A 90 -1.78 31.20 5.83
C LEU A 90 -0.40 31.55 6.37
N ALA A 91 -0.35 31.94 7.66
CA ALA A 91 0.86 31.90 8.44
C ALA A 91 0.84 30.67 9.34
N VAL A 92 1.81 29.82 9.18
CA VAL A 92 1.88 28.52 9.86
C VAL A 92 3.15 28.43 10.68
N THR A 93 3.00 27.91 11.90
CA THR A 93 4.12 27.44 12.71
C THR A 93 4.06 25.92 12.73
N ALA A 94 5.10 25.27 12.22
CA ALA A 94 5.11 23.81 12.14
C ALA A 94 6.52 23.23 12.32
N SER A 95 6.58 21.98 12.78
CA SER A 95 7.78 21.15 12.63
C SER A 95 7.76 20.52 11.24
N ILE A 96 8.87 20.59 10.50
CA ILE A 96 8.95 20.07 9.13
C ILE A 96 9.98 18.95 9.06
N HIS A 97 9.57 17.87 8.39
CA HIS A 97 10.39 16.68 8.17
C HIS A 97 10.28 16.23 6.71
N SER A 98 11.34 15.63 6.21
CA SER A 98 11.28 14.90 4.93
C SER A 98 10.45 13.65 5.08
N PHE A 99 9.83 13.20 3.96
CA PHE A 99 9.25 11.87 3.91
C PHE A 99 10.34 10.82 4.04
N GLU A 100 10.08 9.77 4.78
CA GLU A 100 11.02 8.67 4.93
C GLU A 100 10.90 7.67 3.76
N LYS A 101 12.04 7.12 3.35
CA LYS A 101 12.07 5.98 2.44
C LYS A 101 11.55 4.74 3.16
N PRO A 102 10.96 3.76 2.43
CA PRO A 102 10.44 2.56 3.06
C PRO A 102 11.52 1.82 3.84
N GLY A 103 11.19 1.43 5.06
CA GLY A 103 12.08 0.68 5.94
C GLY A 103 12.15 -0.81 5.60
N ASN A 104 11.15 -1.34 4.87
CA ASN A 104 11.03 -2.77 4.58
C ASN A 104 10.74 -3.03 3.10
N PRO A 105 11.14 -4.21 2.57
CA PRO A 105 10.61 -4.69 1.30
C PRO A 105 9.08 -4.69 1.31
N GLY A 106 8.47 -4.29 0.21
CA GLY A 106 7.00 -4.28 0.09
C GLY A 106 6.27 -3.14 0.79
N GLN A 107 6.91 -2.40 1.66
CA GLN A 107 6.33 -1.23 2.31
C GLN A 107 6.06 -0.12 1.30
N PHE A 108 4.93 0.58 1.46
CA PHE A 108 4.57 1.72 0.62
C PHE A 108 5.64 2.82 0.70
N ASP A 109 6.11 3.27 -0.48
CA ASP A 109 7.09 4.34 -0.59
C ASP A 109 6.41 5.71 -0.58
N GLU A 110 6.21 6.25 0.62
CA GLU A 110 5.58 7.54 0.82
C GLU A 110 6.44 8.69 0.27
N TYR A 111 7.77 8.57 0.35
CA TYR A 111 8.70 9.52 -0.22
C TYR A 111 8.51 9.64 -1.74
N LYS A 112 8.55 8.50 -2.44
CA LYS A 112 8.37 8.45 -3.89
C LYS A 112 7.00 8.98 -4.30
N TYR A 113 5.93 8.52 -3.66
CA TYR A 113 4.55 8.92 -3.94
C TYR A 113 4.34 10.44 -3.81
N ASN A 114 4.76 11.04 -2.69
CA ASN A 114 4.56 12.48 -2.47
C ASN A 114 5.48 13.34 -3.37
N THR A 115 6.73 12.89 -3.60
CA THR A 115 7.66 13.59 -4.51
C THR A 115 7.11 13.62 -5.94
N GLU A 116 6.50 12.54 -6.41
CA GLU A 116 5.83 12.47 -7.72
C GLU A 116 4.64 13.43 -7.82
N LEU A 117 3.97 13.73 -6.71
CA LEU A 117 2.92 14.77 -6.61
C LEU A 117 3.49 16.19 -6.46
N GLY A 118 4.83 16.33 -6.40
CA GLY A 118 5.51 17.60 -6.20
C GLY A 118 5.50 18.07 -4.74
N ILE A 119 5.10 17.22 -3.80
CA ILE A 119 5.12 17.49 -2.35
C ILE A 119 6.49 17.06 -1.84
N THR A 120 7.27 18.01 -1.31
CA THR A 120 8.68 17.76 -0.98
C THR A 120 8.95 17.53 0.50
N ALA A 121 8.03 17.93 1.36
CA ALA A 121 8.14 17.75 2.82
C ALA A 121 6.77 17.55 3.46
N GLN A 122 6.78 17.06 4.70
CA GLN A 122 5.62 16.99 5.58
C GLN A 122 5.90 17.71 6.89
N GLY A 123 4.85 18.08 7.63
CA GLY A 123 5.01 18.74 8.91
C GLY A 123 3.80 18.60 9.82
N PHE A 124 4.04 18.83 11.11
CA PHE A 124 2.97 18.91 12.11
C PHE A 124 2.76 20.37 12.49
N ALA A 125 1.56 20.88 12.20
CA ALA A 125 1.21 22.27 12.49
C ALA A 125 0.86 22.44 13.97
N GLY A 126 1.53 23.38 14.64
CA GLY A 126 1.20 23.82 16.00
C GLY A 126 0.20 24.97 16.01
N LYS A 127 0.30 25.88 15.04
CA LYS A 127 -0.58 27.04 14.91
C LYS A 127 -0.78 27.42 13.45
N ILE A 128 -2.02 27.76 13.09
CA ILE A 128 -2.41 28.21 11.75
C ILE A 128 -3.21 29.49 11.87
N GLU A 129 -2.80 30.56 11.19
CA GLU A 129 -3.50 31.85 11.13
C GLU A 129 -3.76 32.25 9.68
N ILE A 130 -4.92 32.85 9.41
CA ILE A 130 -5.22 33.44 8.11
C ILE A 130 -4.63 34.85 8.07
N LYS A 131 -3.72 35.13 7.14
CA LYS A 131 -3.18 36.46 6.89
C LYS A 131 -3.96 37.23 5.83
N LYS A 132 -4.46 36.52 4.82
CA LYS A 132 -5.31 37.09 3.77
C LYS A 132 -6.41 36.10 3.37
N ASN A 133 -7.64 36.57 3.44
CA ASN A 133 -8.78 35.77 3.05
C ASN A 133 -9.07 35.97 1.53
N THR A 134 -9.13 34.90 0.77
CA THR A 134 -9.35 34.92 -0.69
C THR A 134 -10.73 34.34 -0.99
N VAL A 135 -11.79 35.06 -0.64
CA VAL A 135 -13.20 34.60 -0.67
C VAL A 135 -13.75 34.31 -2.08
N LYS A 136 -13.06 34.67 -3.15
CA LYS A 136 -13.57 34.57 -4.54
C LYS A 136 -12.78 33.59 -5.42
N ASN A 137 -12.28 32.47 -4.86
CA ASN A 137 -11.61 31.47 -5.67
C ASN A 137 -12.65 30.45 -6.22
N PRO A 138 -12.74 30.24 -7.54
CA PRO A 138 -13.61 29.22 -8.13
C PRO A 138 -13.35 27.80 -7.59
N GLU A 139 -12.09 27.47 -7.25
CA GLU A 139 -11.71 26.20 -6.65
C GLU A 139 -12.34 26.03 -5.26
N ASP A 140 -12.35 27.09 -4.44
CA ASP A 140 -13.01 27.10 -3.12
C ASP A 140 -14.53 26.90 -3.23
N PHE A 141 -15.15 27.55 -4.22
CA PHE A 141 -16.58 27.34 -4.48
C PHE A 141 -16.90 25.88 -4.81
N LEU A 142 -16.12 25.25 -5.71
CA LEU A 142 -16.32 23.86 -6.08
C LEU A 142 -16.02 22.91 -4.92
N HIS A 143 -15.02 23.22 -4.09
CA HIS A 143 -14.73 22.44 -2.89
C HIS A 143 -15.88 22.49 -1.88
N ARG A 144 -16.45 23.68 -1.61
CA ARG A 144 -17.63 23.83 -0.74
C ARG A 144 -18.83 23.11 -1.32
N LEU A 145 -19.08 23.24 -2.62
CA LEU A 145 -20.14 22.50 -3.29
C LEU A 145 -19.96 20.99 -3.11
N ARG A 146 -18.74 20.47 -3.30
CA ARG A 146 -18.45 19.04 -3.05
C ARG A 146 -18.81 18.63 -1.63
N ASN A 147 -18.42 19.41 -0.63
CA ASN A 147 -18.71 19.12 0.78
C ASN A 147 -20.23 19.12 1.05
N GLN A 148 -20.97 20.11 0.51
CA GLN A 148 -22.44 20.14 0.62
C GLN A 148 -23.10 18.91 -0.02
N LEU A 149 -22.63 18.50 -1.22
CA LEU A 149 -23.13 17.29 -1.87
C LEU A 149 -22.79 16.02 -1.07
N GLN A 150 -21.64 15.98 -0.42
CA GLN A 150 -21.25 14.90 0.48
C GLN A 150 -22.15 14.81 1.72
N ASP A 151 -22.53 15.97 2.31
CA ASP A 151 -23.49 16.02 3.41
C ASP A 151 -24.85 15.42 2.98
N VAL A 152 -25.31 15.74 1.76
CA VAL A 152 -26.55 15.15 1.21
C VAL A 152 -26.43 13.62 1.10
N VAL A 153 -25.30 13.11 0.60
CA VAL A 153 -25.08 11.67 0.51
C VAL A 153 -25.09 11.03 1.90
N SER A 154 -24.42 11.63 2.87
CA SER A 154 -24.35 11.12 4.26
C SER A 154 -25.72 11.14 4.97
N LEU A 155 -26.59 12.09 4.64
CA LEU A 155 -27.96 12.15 5.19
C LEU A 155 -28.94 11.16 4.51
N CYS A 156 -28.65 10.77 3.27
CA CYS A 156 -29.52 9.89 2.49
C CYS A 156 -29.11 8.41 2.55
N CYS A 157 -27.85 8.08 2.87
CA CYS A 157 -27.30 6.74 2.84
C CYS A 157 -26.80 6.30 4.23
N ASP A 158 -26.63 4.99 4.42
CA ASP A 158 -25.82 4.43 5.49
C ASP A 158 -24.32 4.74 5.26
N GLU A 159 -23.51 4.64 6.30
CA GLU A 159 -22.09 5.03 6.31
C GLU A 159 -21.28 4.33 5.20
N LYS A 160 -21.46 3.01 5.01
CA LYS A 160 -20.76 2.24 3.97
C LYS A 160 -21.15 2.72 2.56
N THR A 161 -22.45 2.79 2.27
CA THR A 161 -22.95 3.26 0.97
C THR A 161 -22.53 4.70 0.71
N ALA A 162 -22.61 5.58 1.71
CA ALA A 162 -22.18 6.96 1.60
C ALA A 162 -20.69 7.07 1.25
N GLY A 163 -19.82 6.28 1.90
CA GLY A 163 -18.40 6.22 1.59
C GLY A 163 -18.11 5.77 0.15
N ILE A 164 -18.80 4.72 -0.33
CA ILE A 164 -18.62 4.21 -1.70
C ILE A 164 -19.12 5.22 -2.74
N VAL A 165 -20.31 5.79 -2.55
CA VAL A 165 -20.89 6.81 -3.46
C VAL A 165 -20.01 8.05 -3.50
N SER A 166 -19.56 8.56 -2.34
CA SER A 166 -18.67 9.73 -2.26
C SER A 166 -17.36 9.49 -3.02
N ALA A 167 -16.77 8.31 -2.90
CA ALA A 167 -15.55 7.96 -3.62
C ALA A 167 -15.78 7.85 -5.13
N MET A 168 -16.89 7.24 -5.57
CA MET A 168 -17.23 7.01 -6.97
C MET A 168 -17.68 8.27 -7.71
N VAL A 169 -18.46 9.13 -7.06
CA VAL A 169 -19.14 10.27 -7.71
C VAL A 169 -18.46 11.59 -7.38
N LEU A 170 -18.03 11.80 -6.13
CA LEU A 170 -17.44 13.05 -5.66
C LEU A 170 -15.91 12.99 -5.56
N GLY A 171 -15.30 11.80 -5.72
CA GLY A 171 -13.84 11.60 -5.65
C GLY A 171 -13.28 11.59 -4.23
N ASP A 172 -14.13 11.64 -3.21
CA ASP A 172 -13.70 11.63 -1.81
C ASP A 172 -13.67 10.20 -1.24
N LYS A 173 -12.45 9.76 -0.90
CA LYS A 173 -12.17 8.42 -0.35
C LYS A 173 -12.07 8.41 1.17
N SER A 174 -12.27 9.54 1.85
CA SER A 174 -12.09 9.65 3.31
C SER A 174 -13.08 8.79 4.09
N GLY A 175 -14.31 8.69 3.64
CA GLY A 175 -15.38 7.87 4.24
C GLY A 175 -15.35 6.38 3.86
N LEU A 176 -14.37 5.90 3.08
CA LEU A 176 -14.25 4.48 2.76
C LEU A 176 -13.62 3.70 3.90
N SER A 177 -14.33 2.71 4.44
CA SER A 177 -13.74 1.80 5.42
C SER A 177 -12.61 0.95 4.82
N ASP A 178 -11.65 0.57 5.65
CA ASP A 178 -10.53 -0.27 5.23
C ASP A 178 -10.99 -1.65 4.78
N GLU A 179 -12.05 -2.18 5.38
CA GLU A 179 -12.68 -3.46 5.03
C GLU A 179 -13.22 -3.45 3.60
N VAL A 180 -13.97 -2.40 3.23
CA VAL A 180 -14.51 -2.25 1.88
C VAL A 180 -13.38 -2.12 0.86
N LYS A 181 -12.36 -1.28 1.14
CA LYS A 181 -11.20 -1.13 0.25
C LYS A 181 -10.53 -2.47 -0.03
N GLN A 182 -10.33 -3.26 1.03
CA GLN A 182 -9.64 -4.54 0.94
C GLN A 182 -10.47 -5.58 0.21
N LEU A 183 -11.78 -5.72 0.53
CA LEU A 183 -12.67 -6.64 -0.15
C LEU A 183 -12.72 -6.38 -1.67
N TYR A 184 -12.79 -5.12 -2.07
CA TYR A 184 -12.79 -4.74 -3.48
C TYR A 184 -11.44 -4.98 -4.15
N GLN A 185 -10.32 -4.82 -3.42
CA GLN A 185 -8.98 -5.13 -3.92
C GLN A 185 -8.80 -6.64 -4.13
N GLU A 186 -9.17 -7.47 -3.16
CA GLU A 186 -9.07 -8.94 -3.22
C GLU A 186 -9.94 -9.54 -4.32
N ASN A 187 -11.03 -8.87 -4.69
CA ASN A 187 -11.87 -9.25 -5.82
C ASN A 187 -11.42 -8.65 -7.17
N GLY A 188 -10.36 -7.84 -7.22
CA GLY A 188 -9.87 -7.21 -8.44
C GLY A 188 -10.75 -6.08 -8.97
N ILE A 189 -11.66 -5.55 -8.15
CA ILE A 189 -12.62 -4.48 -8.52
C ILE A 189 -12.37 -3.15 -7.79
N ALA A 190 -11.18 -2.97 -7.20
CA ALA A 190 -10.82 -1.73 -6.47
C ALA A 190 -10.96 -0.45 -7.33
N HIS A 191 -10.87 -0.56 -8.65
CA HIS A 191 -11.05 0.54 -9.59
C HIS A 191 -12.48 1.11 -9.58
N VAL A 192 -13.47 0.37 -9.08
CA VAL A 192 -14.87 0.83 -8.89
C VAL A 192 -14.94 1.91 -7.81
N LEU A 193 -14.08 1.84 -6.78
CA LEU A 193 -13.97 2.82 -5.69
C LEU A 193 -13.25 4.12 -6.09
N ALA A 194 -13.06 4.35 -7.36
CA ALA A 194 -12.44 5.55 -7.88
C ALA A 194 -13.20 6.05 -9.11
N ILE A 195 -13.10 7.35 -9.35
CA ILE A 195 -13.65 7.91 -10.59
C ILE A 195 -12.86 7.34 -11.76
N SER A 196 -13.55 6.55 -12.57
CA SER A 196 -12.96 5.86 -13.72
C SER A 196 -13.31 6.56 -15.04
N GLY A 197 -12.57 6.19 -16.10
CA GLY A 197 -12.91 6.62 -17.46
C GLY A 197 -14.33 6.24 -17.90
N LEU A 198 -14.86 5.13 -17.37
CA LEU A 198 -16.24 4.71 -17.62
C LEU A 198 -17.24 5.74 -17.07
N HIS A 199 -17.05 6.20 -15.83
CA HIS A 199 -17.91 7.21 -15.20
C HIS A 199 -17.94 8.51 -16.00
N ILE A 200 -16.78 9.05 -16.36
CA ILE A 200 -16.66 10.29 -17.17
C ILE A 200 -17.27 10.11 -18.55
N SER A 201 -17.04 8.96 -19.20
CA SER A 201 -17.58 8.68 -20.53
C SER A 201 -19.11 8.56 -20.50
N LEU A 202 -19.66 7.94 -19.47
CA LEU A 202 -21.09 7.76 -19.30
C LEU A 202 -21.80 9.10 -19.01
N ILE A 203 -21.24 9.89 -18.08
CA ILE A 203 -21.76 11.25 -17.78
C ILE A 203 -21.69 12.12 -19.02
N GLY A 204 -20.52 12.16 -19.70
CA GLY A 204 -20.33 13.01 -20.86
C GLY A 204 -21.20 12.61 -22.05
N ALA A 205 -21.31 11.31 -22.35
CA ALA A 205 -22.16 10.83 -23.44
C ALA A 205 -23.65 11.09 -23.16
N SER A 206 -24.10 10.83 -21.93
CA SER A 206 -25.50 11.08 -21.53
C SER A 206 -25.84 12.57 -21.59
N LEU A 207 -24.95 13.41 -21.02
CA LEU A 207 -25.12 14.85 -21.01
C LEU A 207 -25.16 15.41 -22.45
N PHE A 208 -24.20 15.02 -23.29
CA PHE A 208 -24.18 15.42 -24.69
C PHE A 208 -25.43 14.99 -25.44
N PHE A 209 -25.88 13.76 -25.24
CA PHE A 209 -27.08 13.24 -25.89
C PHE A 209 -28.33 14.03 -25.47
N VAL A 210 -28.54 14.29 -24.16
CA VAL A 210 -29.68 15.04 -23.63
C VAL A 210 -29.68 16.48 -24.13
N LEU A 211 -28.52 17.17 -24.04
CA LEU A 211 -28.41 18.56 -24.53
C LEU A 211 -28.71 18.66 -26.03
N ARG A 212 -28.16 17.75 -26.84
CA ARG A 212 -28.37 17.73 -28.27
C ARG A 212 -29.80 17.41 -28.65
N LYS A 213 -30.45 16.49 -27.92
CA LYS A 213 -31.80 16.03 -28.29
C LYS A 213 -32.87 17.03 -27.91
N TYR A 214 -32.74 17.72 -26.76
CA TYR A 214 -33.82 18.50 -26.19
C TYR A 214 -33.57 20.01 -26.09
N PHE A 215 -32.30 20.47 -26.12
CA PHE A 215 -32.00 21.84 -25.71
C PHE A 215 -31.22 22.65 -26.77
N MET A 216 -30.29 22.08 -27.51
CA MET A 216 -29.37 22.87 -28.34
C MET A 216 -28.76 22.08 -29.50
N PRO A 217 -28.25 22.77 -30.56
CA PRO A 217 -27.56 22.14 -31.68
C PRO A 217 -26.26 21.47 -31.23
N MET A 218 -25.72 20.57 -32.09
CA MET A 218 -24.54 19.73 -31.82
C MET A 218 -23.33 20.52 -31.30
N GLN A 219 -23.08 21.70 -31.87
CA GLN A 219 -21.97 22.56 -31.49
C GLN A 219 -22.07 23.06 -30.04
N GLY A 220 -23.26 23.64 -29.70
CA GLY A 220 -23.54 24.08 -28.34
C GLY A 220 -23.50 22.93 -27.33
N ALA A 221 -24.16 21.81 -27.66
CA ALA A 221 -24.16 20.62 -26.79
C ALA A 221 -22.70 20.11 -26.52
N ALA A 222 -21.83 20.10 -27.53
CA ALA A 222 -20.46 19.67 -27.35
C ALA A 222 -19.67 20.63 -26.45
N VAL A 223 -19.78 21.95 -26.69
CA VAL A 223 -19.07 22.96 -25.87
C VAL A 223 -19.54 22.91 -24.42
N VAL A 224 -20.85 22.92 -24.19
CA VAL A 224 -21.41 22.85 -22.82
C VAL A 224 -21.00 21.56 -22.13
N THR A 225 -21.02 20.42 -22.83
CA THR A 225 -20.57 19.14 -22.25
C THR A 225 -19.08 19.19 -21.87
N MET A 226 -18.20 19.74 -22.72
CA MET A 226 -16.78 19.87 -22.40
C MET A 226 -16.55 20.75 -21.17
N VAL A 227 -17.23 21.90 -21.08
CA VAL A 227 -17.14 22.81 -19.94
C VAL A 227 -17.61 22.13 -18.64
N LEU A 228 -18.76 21.47 -18.67
CA LEU A 228 -19.31 20.80 -17.50
C LEU A 228 -18.45 19.61 -17.05
N LEU A 229 -17.88 18.83 -17.97
CA LEU A 229 -16.95 17.76 -17.64
C LEU A 229 -15.63 18.30 -17.04
N PHE A 230 -15.14 19.42 -17.53
CA PHE A 230 -13.96 20.07 -16.96
C PHE A 230 -14.24 20.56 -15.53
N LEU A 231 -15.37 21.22 -15.29
CA LEU A 231 -15.80 21.65 -13.95
C LEU A 231 -16.01 20.45 -13.01
N TYR A 232 -16.62 19.37 -13.52
CA TYR A 232 -16.75 18.12 -12.76
C TYR A 232 -15.37 17.51 -12.43
N GLY A 233 -14.41 17.57 -13.37
CA GLY A 233 -13.04 17.17 -13.11
C GLY A 233 -12.42 17.92 -11.93
N ILE A 234 -12.57 19.25 -11.87
CA ILE A 234 -12.06 20.06 -10.75
C ILE A 234 -12.79 19.69 -9.46
N LEU A 235 -14.12 19.60 -9.48
CA LEU A 235 -14.94 19.24 -8.31
C LEU A 235 -14.48 17.90 -7.70
N THR A 236 -14.03 16.96 -8.52
CA THR A 236 -13.63 15.61 -8.10
C THR A 236 -12.12 15.46 -7.84
N GLY A 237 -11.37 16.59 -7.81
CA GLY A 237 -9.94 16.62 -7.51
C GLY A 237 -9.04 16.23 -8.69
N PHE A 238 -9.54 16.19 -9.91
CA PHE A 238 -8.79 16.01 -11.17
C PHE A 238 -7.75 14.86 -11.16
N SER A 239 -8.15 13.68 -10.66
CA SER A 239 -7.24 12.52 -10.63
C SER A 239 -6.69 12.18 -12.03
N ILE A 240 -5.57 11.46 -12.11
CA ILE A 240 -4.93 11.02 -13.36
C ILE A 240 -5.94 10.37 -14.32
N SER A 241 -6.79 9.48 -13.78
CA SER A 241 -7.83 8.80 -14.56
C SER A 241 -8.91 9.77 -15.06
N THR A 242 -9.29 10.76 -14.24
CA THR A 242 -10.27 11.79 -14.61
C THR A 242 -9.71 12.70 -15.71
N GLN A 243 -8.47 13.19 -15.55
CA GLN A 243 -7.79 14.01 -16.56
C GLN A 243 -7.74 13.31 -17.92
N ARG A 244 -7.26 12.05 -17.94
CA ARG A 244 -7.24 11.25 -19.17
C ARG A 244 -8.63 11.18 -19.82
N ALA A 245 -9.64 10.85 -19.03
CA ALA A 245 -10.99 10.63 -19.55
C ALA A 245 -11.62 11.94 -20.09
N VAL A 246 -11.44 13.06 -19.39
CA VAL A 246 -11.91 14.39 -19.83
C VAL A 246 -11.22 14.79 -21.13
N ILE A 247 -9.89 14.63 -21.24
CA ILE A 247 -9.13 14.95 -22.47
C ILE A 247 -9.59 14.06 -23.63
N MET A 248 -9.72 12.74 -23.41
CA MET A 248 -10.15 11.82 -24.47
C MET A 248 -11.60 12.10 -24.92
N MET A 249 -12.51 12.43 -24.00
CA MET A 249 -13.89 12.83 -24.33
C MET A 249 -13.89 14.15 -25.12
N GLY A 250 -13.07 15.12 -24.71
CA GLY A 250 -12.87 16.36 -25.45
C GLY A 250 -12.41 16.12 -26.89
N CYS A 251 -11.40 15.25 -27.09
CA CYS A 251 -10.95 14.83 -28.41
C CYS A 251 -12.08 14.20 -29.24
N MET A 252 -12.91 13.37 -28.63
CA MET A 252 -14.04 12.73 -29.30
C MET A 252 -15.10 13.76 -29.75
N LEU A 253 -15.45 14.69 -28.86
CA LEU A 253 -16.40 15.75 -29.20
C LEU A 253 -15.87 16.70 -30.29
N LEU A 254 -14.59 17.09 -30.19
CA LEU A 254 -13.93 17.90 -31.20
C LEU A 254 -13.83 17.19 -32.57
N ALA A 255 -13.52 15.88 -32.58
CA ALA A 255 -13.53 15.11 -33.83
C ALA A 255 -14.92 15.09 -34.47
N ARG A 256 -15.99 14.94 -33.68
CA ARG A 256 -17.38 15.03 -34.17
C ARG A 256 -17.70 16.43 -34.77
N LEU A 257 -17.29 17.49 -34.06
CA LEU A 257 -17.50 18.86 -34.54
C LEU A 257 -16.75 19.15 -35.86
N ALA A 258 -15.53 18.61 -35.98
CA ALA A 258 -14.71 18.74 -37.16
C ALA A 258 -15.10 17.79 -38.32
N GLY A 259 -16.12 16.93 -38.15
CA GLY A 259 -16.51 15.92 -39.13
C GLY A 259 -15.41 14.88 -39.40
N ARG A 260 -14.54 14.63 -38.41
CA ARG A 260 -13.42 13.69 -38.54
C ARG A 260 -13.64 12.42 -37.69
N HIS A 261 -12.99 11.34 -38.13
CA HIS A 261 -12.99 10.10 -37.36
C HIS A 261 -12.19 10.23 -36.07
N TYR A 262 -12.75 9.77 -34.94
CA TYR A 262 -12.07 9.67 -33.67
C TYR A 262 -11.13 8.46 -33.67
N ASP A 263 -9.83 8.67 -33.43
CA ASP A 263 -8.85 7.60 -33.20
C ASP A 263 -8.45 7.56 -31.71
N GLY A 264 -8.97 6.55 -31.00
CA GLY A 264 -8.80 6.42 -29.56
C GLY A 264 -7.35 6.27 -29.10
N LEU A 265 -6.49 5.58 -29.86
CA LEU A 265 -5.07 5.45 -29.50
C LEU A 265 -4.30 6.78 -29.67
N SER A 266 -4.64 7.59 -30.68
CA SER A 266 -4.08 8.93 -30.82
C SER A 266 -4.57 9.86 -29.69
N ALA A 267 -5.84 9.78 -29.31
CA ALA A 267 -6.38 10.54 -28.19
C ALA A 267 -5.78 10.11 -26.83
N LEU A 268 -5.56 8.80 -26.63
CA LEU A 268 -4.86 8.27 -25.48
C LEU A 268 -3.42 8.81 -25.41
N SER A 269 -2.70 8.75 -26.53
CA SER A 269 -1.33 9.28 -26.62
C SER A 269 -1.27 10.78 -26.36
N PHE A 270 -2.23 11.54 -26.91
CA PHE A 270 -2.33 12.98 -26.68
C PHE A 270 -2.55 13.29 -25.19
N SER A 271 -3.48 12.57 -24.52
CA SER A 271 -3.73 12.77 -23.10
C SER A 271 -2.52 12.43 -22.24
N ALA A 272 -1.76 11.39 -22.59
CA ALA A 272 -0.51 11.02 -21.91
C ALA A 272 0.56 12.10 -22.08
N ILE A 273 0.75 12.60 -23.30
CA ILE A 273 1.70 13.69 -23.59
C ILE A 273 1.36 14.93 -22.76
N CYS A 274 0.08 15.33 -22.70
CA CYS A 274 -0.34 16.49 -21.89
C CYS A 274 0.04 16.31 -20.40
N GLN A 275 -0.24 15.14 -19.82
CA GLN A 275 0.08 14.87 -18.42
C GLN A 275 1.59 14.82 -18.17
N LEU A 276 2.34 14.15 -19.03
CA LEU A 276 3.79 14.02 -18.88
C LEU A 276 4.55 15.33 -19.13
N LEU A 277 4.01 16.25 -19.91
CA LEU A 277 4.57 17.60 -20.08
C LEU A 277 4.45 18.43 -18.77
N ILE A 278 3.34 18.28 -18.05
CA ILE A 278 3.10 19.00 -16.79
C ILE A 278 3.90 18.35 -15.64
N HIS A 279 3.82 17.02 -15.55
CA HIS A 279 4.44 16.23 -14.49
C HIS A 279 5.11 14.96 -15.03
N PRO A 280 6.37 15.01 -15.48
CA PRO A 280 7.05 13.85 -16.06
C PRO A 280 7.12 12.64 -15.15
N MET A 281 7.22 12.85 -13.83
CA MET A 281 7.34 11.78 -12.83
C MET A 281 6.05 10.98 -12.62
N VAL A 282 4.91 11.46 -13.10
CA VAL A 282 3.63 10.70 -13.08
C VAL A 282 3.75 9.39 -13.86
N LEU A 283 4.69 9.27 -14.81
CA LEU A 283 4.98 8.01 -15.52
C LEU A 283 5.23 6.83 -14.60
N PHE A 284 5.81 7.06 -13.42
CA PHE A 284 6.15 6.02 -12.44
C PHE A 284 5.03 5.71 -11.46
N GLN A 285 3.93 6.47 -11.48
CA GLN A 285 2.79 6.24 -10.60
C GLN A 285 1.96 5.05 -11.05
N THR A 286 1.65 4.16 -10.12
CA THR A 286 0.78 3.00 -10.38
C THR A 286 -0.57 3.41 -10.96
N GLY A 287 -1.13 4.54 -10.50
CA GLY A 287 -2.39 5.08 -11.02
C GLY A 287 -2.31 5.47 -12.50
N PHE A 288 -1.19 6.05 -12.98
CA PHE A 288 -0.96 6.34 -14.39
C PHE A 288 -0.85 5.06 -15.20
N LEU A 289 0.01 4.15 -14.77
CA LEU A 289 0.26 2.89 -15.47
C LEU A 289 -1.01 2.04 -15.60
N LEU A 290 -1.78 1.89 -14.52
CA LEU A 290 -3.06 1.16 -14.55
C LEU A 290 -4.10 1.87 -15.42
N SER A 291 -4.22 3.20 -15.31
CA SER A 291 -5.21 3.96 -16.05
C SER A 291 -4.98 3.90 -17.55
N TYR A 292 -3.75 4.11 -18.01
CA TYR A 292 -3.38 4.05 -19.45
C TYR A 292 -3.30 2.61 -19.95
N GLY A 293 -2.78 1.69 -19.13
CA GLY A 293 -2.73 0.25 -19.41
C GLY A 293 -4.11 -0.36 -19.65
N THR A 294 -5.11 0.02 -18.86
CA THR A 294 -6.51 -0.42 -19.03
C THR A 294 -7.04 -0.08 -20.43
N VAL A 295 -6.90 1.18 -20.86
CA VAL A 295 -7.39 1.61 -22.17
C VAL A 295 -6.59 0.95 -23.30
N LEU A 296 -5.27 0.85 -23.13
CA LEU A 296 -4.41 0.14 -24.08
C LEU A 296 -4.84 -1.32 -24.23
N GLY A 297 -5.14 -2.00 -23.13
CA GLY A 297 -5.61 -3.38 -23.12
C GLY A 297 -6.89 -3.57 -23.92
N ILE A 298 -7.87 -2.67 -23.77
CA ILE A 298 -9.10 -2.67 -24.55
C ILE A 298 -8.82 -2.52 -26.04
N TYR A 299 -8.07 -1.47 -26.44
CA TYR A 299 -7.81 -1.17 -27.86
C TYR A 299 -6.92 -2.19 -28.56
N VAL A 300 -6.10 -2.93 -27.82
CA VAL A 300 -5.17 -3.90 -28.40
C VAL A 300 -5.78 -5.30 -28.46
N PHE A 301 -6.47 -5.72 -27.40
CA PHE A 301 -6.83 -7.14 -27.24
C PHE A 301 -8.29 -7.48 -27.52
N VAL A 302 -9.25 -6.54 -27.42
CA VAL A 302 -10.67 -6.86 -27.62
C VAL A 302 -10.92 -7.43 -29.01
N ASP A 303 -10.50 -6.74 -30.06
CA ASP A 303 -10.69 -7.23 -31.44
C ASP A 303 -9.96 -8.55 -31.67
N VAL A 304 -8.74 -8.70 -31.11
CA VAL A 304 -7.94 -9.92 -31.18
C VAL A 304 -8.68 -11.14 -30.63
N PHE A 305 -9.27 -11.00 -29.44
CA PHE A 305 -10.00 -12.08 -28.79
C PHE A 305 -11.35 -12.35 -29.47
N CYS A 306 -12.09 -11.31 -29.83
CA CYS A 306 -13.35 -11.47 -30.57
C CYS A 306 -13.15 -12.18 -31.92
N ASP A 307 -12.10 -11.85 -32.64
CA ASP A 307 -11.76 -12.53 -33.90
C ASP A 307 -11.26 -13.96 -33.66
N ALA A 308 -10.51 -14.21 -32.56
CA ALA A 308 -10.04 -15.54 -32.22
C ALA A 308 -11.19 -16.48 -31.83
N TRP A 309 -12.21 -15.97 -31.15
CA TRP A 309 -13.40 -16.72 -30.74
C TRP A 309 -14.52 -16.71 -31.77
N GLU A 310 -14.34 -16.00 -32.87
CA GLU A 310 -15.33 -15.83 -33.96
C GLU A 310 -16.71 -15.38 -33.45
N SER A 311 -16.71 -14.60 -32.34
CA SER A 311 -17.92 -14.15 -31.67
C SER A 311 -17.86 -12.68 -31.31
N LYS A 312 -18.91 -11.96 -31.66
CA LYS A 312 -19.14 -10.55 -31.25
C LYS A 312 -20.32 -10.43 -30.29
N ASN A 313 -20.66 -11.50 -29.58
CA ASN A 313 -21.65 -11.45 -28.54
C ASN A 313 -21.20 -10.47 -27.42
N PRO A 314 -22.10 -9.63 -26.89
CA PRO A 314 -21.76 -8.66 -25.81
C PRO A 314 -21.07 -9.28 -24.59
N ILE A 315 -21.44 -10.52 -24.20
CA ILE A 315 -20.79 -11.22 -23.08
C ILE A 315 -19.34 -11.53 -23.42
N TRP A 316 -19.07 -12.07 -24.62
CA TRP A 316 -17.70 -12.37 -25.07
C TRP A 316 -16.87 -11.08 -25.23
N MET A 317 -17.47 -10.00 -25.69
CA MET A 317 -16.81 -8.69 -25.76
C MET A 317 -16.44 -8.19 -24.35
N ALA A 318 -17.29 -8.37 -23.36
CA ALA A 318 -17.01 -8.01 -21.97
C ALA A 318 -15.87 -8.87 -21.39
N VAL A 319 -15.90 -10.18 -21.62
CA VAL A 319 -14.81 -11.11 -21.22
C VAL A 319 -13.50 -10.73 -21.93
N ALA A 320 -13.54 -10.50 -23.24
CA ALA A 320 -12.37 -10.06 -24.02
C ALA A 320 -11.79 -8.75 -23.52
N GLY A 321 -12.67 -7.78 -23.20
CA GLY A 321 -12.28 -6.50 -22.63
C GLY A 321 -11.57 -6.65 -21.28
N THR A 322 -12.16 -7.40 -20.36
CA THR A 322 -11.59 -7.64 -19.03
C THR A 322 -10.27 -8.43 -19.13
N ALA A 323 -10.22 -9.48 -19.93
CA ALA A 323 -8.99 -10.24 -20.14
C ALA A 323 -7.88 -9.39 -20.77
N GLY A 324 -8.22 -8.54 -21.75
CA GLY A 324 -7.26 -7.62 -22.37
C GLY A 324 -6.72 -6.57 -21.39
N ILE A 325 -7.57 -6.06 -20.52
CA ILE A 325 -7.17 -5.15 -19.43
C ILE A 325 -6.19 -5.87 -18.50
N GLU A 326 -6.56 -7.05 -18.02
CA GLU A 326 -5.74 -7.82 -17.09
C GLU A 326 -4.38 -8.19 -17.68
N LEU A 327 -4.33 -8.60 -18.93
CA LEU A 327 -3.07 -8.91 -19.60
C LEU A 327 -2.09 -7.72 -19.63
N VAL A 328 -2.58 -6.51 -19.80
CA VAL A 328 -1.69 -5.35 -19.79
C VAL A 328 -1.34 -4.91 -18.37
N THR A 329 -2.27 -5.04 -17.43
CA THR A 329 -2.10 -4.51 -16.07
C THR A 329 -1.52 -5.50 -15.07
N LEU A 330 -1.52 -6.81 -15.37
CA LEU A 330 -1.08 -7.87 -14.46
C LEU A 330 0.32 -7.66 -13.88
N PRO A 331 1.40 -7.39 -14.66
CA PRO A 331 2.71 -7.14 -14.07
C PRO A 331 2.75 -5.90 -13.18
N ILE A 332 1.94 -4.88 -13.51
CA ILE A 332 1.82 -3.64 -12.72
C ILE A 332 1.16 -3.96 -11.38
N LEU A 333 0.06 -4.74 -11.40
CA LEU A 333 -0.64 -5.17 -10.19
C LEU A 333 0.26 -6.01 -9.28
N LEU A 334 0.98 -6.99 -9.85
CA LEU A 334 1.89 -7.84 -9.08
C LEU A 334 3.07 -7.06 -8.49
N THR A 335 3.53 -6.02 -9.18
CA THR A 335 4.61 -5.16 -8.67
C THR A 335 4.12 -4.24 -7.55
N ALA A 336 2.84 -3.79 -7.60
CA ALA A 336 2.29 -2.83 -6.66
C ALA A 336 1.61 -3.48 -5.44
N TYR A 337 0.95 -4.63 -5.64
CA TYR A 337 0.13 -5.28 -4.61
C TYR A 337 0.61 -6.67 -4.24
N TYR A 338 1.52 -7.28 -5.04
CA TYR A 338 2.12 -8.61 -4.81
C TYR A 338 1.12 -9.76 -4.83
N GLU A 339 -0.10 -9.50 -5.25
CA GLU A 339 -1.22 -10.45 -5.29
C GLU A 339 -2.07 -10.24 -6.53
N PHE A 340 -2.80 -11.28 -6.90
CA PHE A 340 -3.75 -11.27 -8.01
C PHE A 340 -4.97 -12.11 -7.67
N SER A 341 -6.16 -11.60 -8.01
CA SER A 341 -7.41 -12.35 -7.87
C SER A 341 -7.71 -13.12 -9.15
N ILE A 342 -7.77 -14.45 -9.08
CA ILE A 342 -8.15 -15.29 -10.23
C ILE A 342 -9.61 -15.02 -10.64
N LEU A 343 -10.45 -14.63 -9.70
CA LEU A 343 -11.86 -14.37 -9.92
C LEU A 343 -12.15 -12.94 -10.42
N SER A 344 -11.12 -12.11 -10.61
CA SER A 344 -11.27 -10.74 -11.05
C SER A 344 -12.04 -10.59 -12.37
N ILE A 345 -11.78 -11.47 -13.35
CA ILE A 345 -12.51 -11.46 -14.62
C ILE A 345 -14.01 -11.73 -14.38
N ALA A 346 -14.33 -12.73 -13.57
CA ALA A 346 -15.72 -13.08 -13.26
C ALA A 346 -16.41 -11.93 -12.49
N ALA A 347 -15.73 -11.37 -11.50
CA ALA A 347 -16.24 -10.24 -10.73
C ALA A 347 -16.51 -9.02 -11.62
N ASN A 348 -15.57 -8.67 -12.51
CA ASN A 348 -15.74 -7.56 -13.43
C ASN A 348 -16.90 -7.77 -14.42
N VAL A 349 -17.02 -8.96 -15.03
CA VAL A 349 -18.13 -9.27 -15.93
C VAL A 349 -19.47 -9.21 -15.22
N LEU A 350 -19.51 -9.61 -13.94
CA LEU A 350 -20.74 -9.59 -13.13
C LEU A 350 -21.11 -8.18 -12.67
N PHE A 351 -20.16 -7.38 -12.20
CA PHE A 351 -20.45 -6.11 -11.52
C PHE A 351 -20.47 -4.90 -12.46
N LEU A 352 -19.62 -4.86 -13.51
CA LEU A 352 -19.54 -3.72 -14.41
C LEU A 352 -20.86 -3.33 -15.10
N PRO A 353 -21.76 -4.26 -15.48
CA PRO A 353 -23.06 -3.88 -16.08
C PRO A 353 -23.94 -3.02 -15.17
N PHE A 354 -23.82 -3.19 -13.85
CA PHE A 354 -24.62 -2.41 -12.88
C PHE A 354 -24.09 -0.99 -12.65
N MET A 355 -22.80 -0.74 -13.01
CA MET A 355 -22.14 0.54 -12.71
C MET A 355 -22.84 1.75 -13.35
N GLY A 356 -23.40 1.56 -14.54
CA GLY A 356 -24.17 2.62 -15.20
C GLY A 356 -25.43 3.01 -14.41
N GLY A 357 -26.18 2.01 -13.94
CA GLY A 357 -27.37 2.21 -13.11
C GLY A 357 -27.02 2.85 -11.76
N ILE A 358 -25.98 2.34 -11.10
CA ILE A 358 -25.50 2.89 -9.83
C ILE A 358 -25.11 4.37 -10.00
N LEU A 359 -24.38 4.71 -11.05
CA LEU A 359 -23.95 6.10 -11.31
C LEU A 359 -25.12 7.02 -11.55
N VAL A 360 -26.07 6.62 -12.41
CA VAL A 360 -27.26 7.45 -12.74
C VAL A 360 -28.13 7.65 -11.51
N THR A 361 -28.43 6.59 -10.76
CA THR A 361 -29.25 6.68 -9.56
C THR A 361 -28.56 7.45 -8.43
N SER A 362 -27.23 7.34 -8.30
CA SER A 362 -26.45 8.14 -7.34
C SER A 362 -26.46 9.63 -7.69
N LEU A 363 -26.25 10.00 -8.96
CA LEU A 363 -26.32 11.39 -9.41
C LEU A 363 -27.75 11.97 -9.23
N ALA A 364 -28.78 11.19 -9.57
CA ALA A 364 -30.18 11.57 -9.32
C ALA A 364 -30.45 11.70 -7.82
N GLY A 365 -29.92 10.78 -7.01
CA GLY A 365 -30.00 10.80 -5.55
C GLY A 365 -29.37 12.05 -4.93
N ILE A 366 -28.23 12.47 -5.41
CA ILE A 366 -27.59 13.72 -4.98
C ILE A 366 -28.45 14.93 -5.37
N GLY A 367 -28.88 15.01 -6.64
CA GLY A 367 -29.67 16.13 -7.12
C GLY A 367 -31.05 16.26 -6.43
N LEU A 368 -31.80 15.17 -6.35
CA LEU A 368 -33.13 15.15 -5.71
C LEU A 368 -33.01 15.20 -4.18
N GLY A 369 -31.96 14.61 -3.60
CA GLY A 369 -31.68 14.67 -2.17
C GLY A 369 -31.35 16.07 -1.67
N SER A 370 -30.79 16.92 -2.52
CA SER A 370 -30.62 18.36 -2.24
C SER A 370 -31.92 19.14 -2.16
N ILE A 371 -33.01 18.58 -2.72
CA ILE A 371 -34.38 19.18 -2.67
C ILE A 371 -35.19 18.52 -1.55
N THR A 372 -35.22 17.18 -1.52
CA THR A 372 -35.96 16.42 -0.50
C THR A 372 -35.21 15.14 -0.15
N LEU A 373 -34.97 14.89 1.14
CA LEU A 373 -34.28 13.70 1.62
C LEU A 373 -34.99 12.39 1.24
N PHE A 374 -36.34 12.42 1.18
CA PHE A 374 -37.13 11.24 0.78
C PHE A 374 -36.80 10.80 -0.64
N ALA A 375 -36.79 11.73 -1.60
CA ALA A 375 -36.47 11.44 -3.00
C ALA A 375 -35.01 10.99 -3.17
N GLY A 376 -34.09 11.61 -2.41
CA GLY A 376 -32.71 11.19 -2.35
C GLY A 376 -32.58 9.74 -1.89
N LYS A 377 -33.12 9.37 -0.75
CA LYS A 377 -33.10 8.00 -0.20
C LYS A 377 -33.67 6.97 -1.19
N PHE A 378 -34.77 7.30 -1.84
CA PHE A 378 -35.38 6.42 -2.85
C PHE A 378 -34.42 6.15 -4.03
N CYS A 379 -33.78 7.20 -4.56
CA CYS A 379 -32.83 7.05 -5.67
C CYS A 379 -31.59 6.26 -5.27
N PHE A 380 -31.04 6.45 -4.08
CA PHE A 380 -29.90 5.70 -3.59
C PHE A 380 -30.18 4.23 -3.29
N GLY A 381 -31.48 3.85 -3.14
CA GLY A 381 -31.89 2.47 -2.84
C GLY A 381 -31.33 1.43 -3.82
N PHE A 382 -31.28 1.76 -5.13
CA PHE A 382 -30.70 0.86 -6.13
C PHE A 382 -29.17 0.69 -5.93
N ALA A 383 -28.47 1.78 -5.69
CA ALA A 383 -27.01 1.74 -5.43
C ALA A 383 -26.71 0.94 -4.16
N HIS A 384 -27.44 1.20 -3.07
CA HIS A 384 -27.33 0.46 -1.81
C HIS A 384 -27.53 -1.05 -2.02
N PHE A 385 -28.62 -1.45 -2.71
CA PHE A 385 -28.87 -2.87 -3.02
C PHE A 385 -27.72 -3.50 -3.81
N CYS A 386 -27.22 -2.81 -4.85
CA CYS A 386 -26.10 -3.31 -5.64
C CYS A 386 -24.83 -3.48 -4.80
N PHE A 387 -24.49 -2.53 -3.92
CA PHE A 387 -23.30 -2.63 -3.07
C PHE A 387 -23.43 -3.75 -2.04
N MET A 388 -24.62 -3.95 -1.44
CA MET A 388 -24.87 -5.12 -0.58
C MET A 388 -24.67 -6.43 -1.34
N LEU A 389 -25.19 -6.52 -2.57
CA LEU A 389 -25.00 -7.70 -3.42
C LEU A 389 -23.52 -7.93 -3.76
N PHE A 390 -22.78 -6.86 -4.07
CA PHE A 390 -21.35 -6.94 -4.37
C PHE A 390 -20.53 -7.36 -3.14
N GLU A 391 -20.86 -6.86 -1.96
CA GLU A 391 -20.24 -7.28 -0.70
C GLU A 391 -20.53 -8.75 -0.41
N TRP A 392 -21.76 -9.20 -0.58
CA TRP A 392 -22.14 -10.59 -0.37
C TRP A 392 -21.40 -11.55 -1.33
N ILE A 393 -21.39 -11.26 -2.63
CA ILE A 393 -20.70 -12.07 -3.64
C ILE A 393 -19.18 -12.00 -3.43
N GLY A 394 -18.64 -10.82 -3.17
CA GLY A 394 -17.22 -10.62 -2.91
C GLY A 394 -16.73 -11.44 -1.73
N ASN A 395 -17.49 -11.48 -0.64
CA ASN A 395 -17.20 -12.31 0.53
C ASN A 395 -17.28 -13.81 0.22
N LEU A 396 -18.14 -14.25 -0.70
CA LEU A 396 -18.16 -15.63 -1.18
C LEU A 396 -16.91 -15.95 -2.00
N PHE A 397 -16.49 -15.05 -2.87
CA PHE A 397 -15.31 -15.23 -3.72
C PHE A 397 -14.02 -15.36 -2.91
N VAL A 398 -13.84 -14.48 -1.90
CA VAL A 398 -12.64 -14.52 -1.03
C VAL A 398 -12.54 -15.82 -0.22
N LYS A 399 -13.68 -16.46 0.11
CA LYS A 399 -13.70 -17.76 0.80
C LYS A 399 -13.26 -18.94 -0.07
N ILE A 400 -13.23 -18.78 -1.40
CA ILE A 400 -12.80 -19.85 -2.31
C ILE A 400 -11.28 -20.02 -2.15
N PRO A 401 -10.81 -21.23 -1.80
CA PRO A 401 -9.38 -21.50 -1.69
C PRO A 401 -8.64 -21.18 -2.99
N GLY A 402 -7.58 -20.37 -2.94
CA GLY A 402 -6.82 -19.97 -4.10
C GLY A 402 -7.43 -18.84 -4.94
N ALA A 403 -8.54 -18.23 -4.52
CA ALA A 403 -9.12 -17.07 -5.21
C ALA A 403 -8.14 -15.89 -5.30
N VAL A 404 -7.38 -15.65 -4.25
CA VAL A 404 -6.29 -14.66 -4.21
C VAL A 404 -4.96 -15.39 -4.18
N VAL A 405 -4.10 -15.13 -5.14
CA VAL A 405 -2.76 -15.70 -5.26
C VAL A 405 -1.73 -14.64 -4.91
N ILE A 406 -0.93 -14.90 -3.88
CA ILE A 406 0.21 -14.06 -3.50
C ILE A 406 1.44 -14.60 -4.22
N THR A 407 2.00 -13.81 -5.13
CA THR A 407 3.12 -14.20 -5.99
C THR A 407 4.46 -13.64 -5.52
N GLY A 408 4.42 -12.62 -4.67
CA GLY A 408 5.58 -11.77 -4.42
C GLY A 408 5.81 -10.76 -5.54
N LYS A 409 6.89 -9.99 -5.39
CA LYS A 409 7.29 -9.02 -6.40
C LYS A 409 7.97 -9.74 -7.58
N PRO A 410 7.44 -9.63 -8.81
CA PRO A 410 8.11 -10.21 -9.97
C PRO A 410 9.46 -9.49 -10.22
N THR A 411 10.41 -10.25 -10.74
CA THR A 411 11.72 -9.71 -11.14
C THR A 411 11.64 -8.96 -12.46
N ASP A 412 12.57 -8.03 -12.69
CA ASP A 412 12.58 -7.21 -13.91
C ASP A 412 12.64 -8.07 -15.19
N TRP A 413 13.42 -9.18 -15.18
CA TRP A 413 13.50 -10.08 -16.33
C TRP A 413 12.18 -10.82 -16.62
N GLN A 414 11.41 -11.19 -15.58
CA GLN A 414 10.08 -11.79 -15.74
C GLN A 414 9.12 -10.82 -16.40
N VAL A 415 9.11 -9.57 -15.94
CA VAL A 415 8.29 -8.49 -16.53
C VAL A 415 8.69 -8.23 -17.98
N LEU A 416 9.98 -8.19 -18.28
CA LEU A 416 10.49 -8.00 -19.66
C LEU A 416 10.09 -9.14 -20.58
N LEU A 417 10.25 -10.40 -20.14
CA LEU A 417 9.84 -11.56 -20.92
C LEU A 417 8.32 -11.62 -21.12
N TYR A 418 7.56 -11.25 -20.09
CA TYR A 418 6.10 -11.17 -20.20
C TYR A 418 5.64 -10.20 -21.29
N TYR A 419 6.09 -8.93 -21.23
CA TYR A 419 5.72 -7.96 -22.25
C TYR A 419 6.33 -8.30 -23.62
N GLY A 420 7.53 -8.89 -23.65
CA GLY A 420 8.14 -9.39 -24.88
C GLY A 420 7.30 -10.49 -25.54
N SER A 421 6.78 -11.44 -24.75
CA SER A 421 5.85 -12.47 -25.24
C SER A 421 4.53 -11.88 -25.75
N GLY A 422 4.01 -10.83 -25.08
CA GLY A 422 2.83 -10.07 -25.54
C GLY A 422 3.05 -9.38 -26.89
N VAL A 423 4.20 -8.77 -27.08
CA VAL A 423 4.58 -8.15 -28.39
C VAL A 423 4.72 -9.22 -29.47
N LEU A 424 5.36 -10.36 -29.18
CA LEU A 424 5.48 -11.50 -30.07
C LEU A 424 4.11 -12.08 -30.44
N PHE A 425 3.22 -12.21 -29.45
CA PHE A 425 1.83 -12.60 -29.65
C PHE A 425 1.13 -11.72 -30.69
N LEU A 426 1.19 -10.39 -30.53
CA LEU A 426 0.59 -9.45 -31.49
C LEU A 426 1.20 -9.51 -32.90
N PHE A 427 2.49 -9.84 -32.97
CA PHE A 427 3.17 -10.04 -34.26
C PHE A 427 2.72 -11.31 -34.94
N LEU A 428 2.66 -12.43 -34.21
CA LEU A 428 2.27 -13.75 -34.74
C LEU A 428 0.78 -13.82 -35.15
N GLN A 429 -0.08 -13.02 -34.49
CA GLN A 429 -1.50 -12.93 -34.86
C GLN A 429 -1.70 -12.57 -36.34
N LYS A 430 -0.85 -11.72 -36.92
CA LYS A 430 -0.90 -11.35 -38.34
C LYS A 430 -0.70 -12.54 -39.28
N TRP A 431 -0.07 -13.61 -38.82
CA TRP A 431 0.23 -14.81 -39.59
C TRP A 431 -0.85 -15.90 -39.46
N LYS A 432 -2.02 -15.59 -38.83
CA LYS A 432 -3.20 -16.47 -38.62
C LYS A 432 -2.89 -17.82 -37.95
N GLN A 433 -1.78 -17.94 -37.25
CA GLN A 433 -1.40 -19.17 -36.54
C GLN A 433 -1.98 -19.19 -35.12
N LYS A 434 -3.31 -19.40 -34.99
CA LYS A 434 -4.07 -19.29 -33.74
C LYS A 434 -3.44 -20.05 -32.57
N LYS A 435 -2.93 -21.26 -32.74
CA LYS A 435 -2.34 -22.07 -31.67
C LYS A 435 -1.02 -21.52 -31.12
N ILE A 436 -0.14 -21.05 -32.00
CA ILE A 436 1.19 -20.55 -31.60
C ILE A 436 1.07 -19.23 -30.81
N PHE A 437 0.16 -18.34 -31.23
CA PHE A 437 0.01 -17.08 -30.51
C PHE A 437 -0.60 -17.26 -29.11
N LEU A 438 -1.52 -18.19 -28.89
CA LEU A 438 -2.02 -18.53 -27.57
C LEU A 438 -0.93 -19.15 -26.67
N LEU A 439 -0.06 -19.98 -27.23
CA LEU A 439 1.08 -20.53 -26.51
C LEU A 439 2.09 -19.45 -26.06
N THR A 440 2.34 -18.41 -26.88
CA THR A 440 3.26 -17.32 -26.47
C THR A 440 2.68 -16.52 -25.31
N LEU A 441 1.36 -16.30 -25.30
CA LEU A 441 0.68 -15.63 -24.20
C LEU A 441 0.72 -16.48 -22.92
N ALA A 442 0.39 -17.76 -23.03
CA ALA A 442 0.46 -18.70 -21.91
C ALA A 442 1.87 -18.81 -21.34
N PHE A 443 2.89 -18.81 -22.22
CA PHE A 443 4.30 -18.79 -21.79
C PHE A 443 4.63 -17.53 -20.99
N GLY A 444 4.21 -16.35 -21.48
CA GLY A 444 4.45 -15.10 -20.74
C GLY A 444 3.81 -15.10 -19.34
N VAL A 445 2.55 -15.53 -19.25
CA VAL A 445 1.85 -15.68 -17.97
C VAL A 445 2.57 -16.71 -17.09
N PHE A 446 2.94 -17.85 -17.62
CA PHE A 446 3.69 -18.88 -16.89
C PHE A 446 5.01 -18.33 -16.31
N VAL A 447 5.80 -17.62 -17.12
CA VAL A 447 7.06 -16.99 -16.67
C VAL A 447 6.83 -16.00 -15.55
N LEU A 448 5.75 -15.19 -15.63
CA LEU A 448 5.44 -14.20 -14.62
C LEU A 448 5.10 -14.83 -13.26
N PHE A 449 4.45 -16.01 -13.28
CA PHE A 449 4.08 -16.76 -12.07
C PHE A 449 5.13 -17.77 -11.63
N LEU A 450 6.25 -17.91 -12.34
CA LEU A 450 7.35 -18.75 -11.85
C LEU A 450 7.81 -18.21 -10.49
N PRO A 451 7.78 -19.03 -9.45
CA PRO A 451 8.32 -18.63 -8.17
C PRO A 451 9.82 -18.35 -8.37
N VAL A 452 10.23 -17.13 -8.08
CA VAL A 452 11.66 -16.85 -7.96
C VAL A 452 12.11 -17.57 -6.69
N HIS A 453 12.68 -18.75 -6.85
CA HIS A 453 13.25 -19.47 -5.73
C HIS A 453 14.35 -18.58 -5.14
N ASN A 454 14.07 -18.02 -4.00
CA ASN A 454 15.12 -17.52 -3.17
C ASN A 454 15.98 -18.74 -2.81
N ASN A 455 17.17 -18.84 -3.40
CA ASN A 455 18.09 -19.97 -3.21
C ASN A 455 18.76 -19.92 -1.83
N PHE A 456 17.97 -19.76 -0.76
CA PHE A 456 18.48 -19.82 0.60
C PHE A 456 17.97 -21.08 1.29
N ASP A 457 18.76 -21.62 2.20
CA ASP A 457 18.38 -22.73 3.06
C ASP A 457 17.72 -22.20 4.34
N LEU A 458 18.21 -21.07 4.86
CA LEU A 458 17.67 -20.32 6.00
C LEU A 458 17.77 -18.83 5.74
N GLN A 459 16.70 -18.08 6.07
CA GLN A 459 16.71 -16.62 6.08
C GLN A 459 16.15 -16.10 7.41
N ILE A 460 16.82 -15.11 8.00
CA ILE A 460 16.38 -14.40 9.20
C ILE A 460 16.29 -12.92 8.85
N SER A 461 15.10 -12.34 8.93
CA SER A 461 14.87 -10.93 8.60
C SER A 461 14.24 -10.21 9.79
N ASN A 462 14.87 -9.14 10.26
CA ASN A 462 14.32 -8.26 11.28
C ASN A 462 13.72 -7.04 10.60
N LEU A 463 12.43 -6.85 10.78
CA LEU A 463 11.69 -5.79 10.12
C LEU A 463 11.88 -4.45 10.87
N ASP A 464 11.90 -3.37 10.12
CA ASP A 464 11.74 -2.02 10.67
C ASP A 464 10.25 -1.78 10.97
N VAL A 465 9.83 -2.13 12.18
CA VAL A 465 8.47 -1.89 12.66
C VAL A 465 8.34 -0.58 13.45
N GLY A 466 9.43 0.21 13.55
CA GLY A 466 9.54 1.34 14.45
C GLY A 466 9.97 0.87 15.84
N GLN A 467 9.42 1.45 16.89
CA GLN A 467 9.69 1.01 18.27
C GLN A 467 8.83 -0.21 18.57
N GLY A 468 9.44 -1.40 18.48
CA GLY A 468 8.82 -2.70 18.64
C GLY A 468 9.61 -3.81 17.95
N ASP A 469 9.09 -5.02 17.93
CA ASP A 469 9.76 -6.20 17.38
C ASP A 469 8.93 -6.93 16.33
N CYS A 470 9.62 -7.38 15.28
CA CYS A 470 9.11 -8.36 14.32
C CYS A 470 10.30 -9.03 13.60
N SER A 471 10.49 -10.31 13.85
CA SER A 471 11.50 -11.13 13.18
C SER A 471 10.85 -12.22 12.35
N CYS A 472 11.27 -12.38 11.11
CA CYS A 472 10.78 -13.39 10.18
C CYS A 472 11.89 -14.41 9.90
N ILE A 473 11.67 -15.67 10.24
CA ILE A 473 12.56 -16.80 9.93
C ILE A 473 11.91 -17.63 8.83
N ARG A 474 12.65 -17.89 7.76
CA ARG A 474 12.17 -18.69 6.63
C ARG A 474 13.11 -19.84 6.37
N THR A 475 12.56 -21.02 6.21
CA THR A 475 13.19 -22.18 5.58
C THR A 475 12.67 -22.30 4.13
N LYS A 476 13.05 -23.34 3.41
CA LYS A 476 12.52 -23.61 2.06
C LYS A 476 11.00 -23.75 2.06
N ASN A 477 10.43 -24.35 3.10
CA ASN A 477 9.02 -24.77 3.13
C ASN A 477 8.18 -23.98 4.16
N HIS A 478 8.79 -23.38 5.16
CA HIS A 478 8.10 -22.79 6.30
C HIS A 478 8.49 -21.34 6.55
N THR A 479 7.52 -20.57 7.00
CA THR A 479 7.72 -19.20 7.49
C THR A 479 7.29 -19.12 8.94
N ILE A 480 8.12 -18.53 9.75
CA ILE A 480 7.94 -18.36 11.19
C ILE A 480 8.10 -16.88 11.49
N LEU A 481 7.22 -16.34 12.32
CA LEU A 481 7.38 -15.00 12.86
C LEU A 481 7.64 -15.07 14.37
N ILE A 482 8.45 -14.18 14.85
CA ILE A 482 8.67 -13.92 16.28
C ILE A 482 8.33 -12.46 16.49
N ASP A 483 7.27 -12.21 17.26
CA ASP A 483 6.62 -10.94 17.53
C ASP A 483 6.07 -10.23 16.28
N GLY A 484 5.36 -9.16 16.50
CA GLY A 484 4.78 -8.35 15.44
C GLY A 484 4.03 -7.16 16.02
N GLY A 485 4.76 -6.19 16.57
CA GLY A 485 4.15 -5.02 17.17
C GLY A 485 4.97 -3.75 17.03
N SER A 486 4.35 -2.62 17.41
CA SER A 486 4.99 -1.30 17.45
C SER A 486 4.26 -0.37 18.39
N SER A 487 5.00 0.46 19.14
CA SER A 487 4.44 1.51 19.99
C SER A 487 4.37 2.88 19.32
N ASP A 488 5.00 3.07 18.17
CA ASP A 488 5.06 4.34 17.43
C ASP A 488 4.44 4.30 16.02
N VAL A 489 4.18 3.10 15.47
CA VAL A 489 3.57 2.92 14.15
C VAL A 489 2.15 2.40 14.27
N ASN A 490 1.18 3.23 13.89
CA ASN A 490 -0.23 2.80 13.83
C ASN A 490 -0.46 1.78 12.73
N LYS A 491 -1.26 0.74 13.01
CA LYS A 491 -1.61 -0.32 12.05
C LYS A 491 -0.37 -0.96 11.41
N VAL A 492 0.61 -1.30 12.25
CA VAL A 492 1.90 -1.87 11.83
C VAL A 492 1.73 -3.20 11.08
N GLY A 493 0.75 -4.01 11.47
CA GLY A 493 0.38 -5.24 10.76
C GLY A 493 0.04 -4.97 9.31
N LYS A 494 -0.86 -4.01 9.06
CA LYS A 494 -1.34 -3.62 7.73
C LYS A 494 -0.29 -2.92 6.88
N TYR A 495 0.51 -2.02 7.47
CA TYR A 495 1.38 -1.15 6.68
C TYR A 495 2.83 -1.60 6.58
N ARG A 496 3.29 -2.51 7.45
CA ARG A 496 4.68 -3.00 7.43
C ARG A 496 4.79 -4.51 7.33
N MET A 497 4.10 -5.27 8.20
CA MET A 497 4.24 -6.73 8.27
C MET A 497 3.64 -7.45 7.05
N VAL A 498 2.35 -7.27 6.79
CA VAL A 498 1.66 -7.95 5.68
C VAL A 498 2.22 -7.55 4.30
N PRO A 499 2.52 -6.27 4.01
CA PRO A 499 3.20 -5.90 2.76
C PRO A 499 4.57 -6.57 2.58
N PHE A 500 5.35 -6.70 3.66
CA PHE A 500 6.60 -7.45 3.62
C PHE A 500 6.35 -8.91 3.24
N LEU A 501 5.44 -9.60 3.93
CA LEU A 501 5.13 -11.01 3.66
C LEU A 501 4.66 -11.20 2.22
N LYS A 502 3.71 -10.38 1.76
CA LYS A 502 3.21 -10.43 0.38
C LYS A 502 4.32 -10.19 -0.64
N SER A 503 5.20 -9.21 -0.41
CA SER A 503 6.31 -8.90 -1.32
C SER A 503 7.31 -10.04 -1.47
N GLN A 504 7.43 -10.88 -0.42
CA GLN A 504 8.25 -12.09 -0.40
C GLN A 504 7.53 -13.34 -0.94
N GLY A 505 6.28 -13.21 -1.40
CA GLY A 505 5.48 -14.33 -1.87
C GLY A 505 4.97 -15.25 -0.75
N ILE A 506 4.91 -14.76 0.48
CA ILE A 506 4.47 -15.54 1.63
C ILE A 506 2.95 -15.42 1.77
N SER A 507 2.24 -16.53 1.61
CA SER A 507 0.80 -16.64 1.79
C SER A 507 0.40 -17.37 3.07
N TYR A 508 1.37 -18.01 3.74
CA TYR A 508 1.15 -18.80 4.95
C TYR A 508 2.32 -18.67 5.91
N VAL A 509 2.01 -18.36 7.18
CA VAL A 509 2.94 -18.34 8.29
C VAL A 509 2.63 -19.55 9.16
N SER A 510 3.58 -20.50 9.25
CA SER A 510 3.39 -21.75 9.97
C SER A 510 3.22 -21.53 11.47
N TYR A 511 4.08 -20.68 12.03
CA TYR A 511 4.10 -20.37 13.46
C TYR A 511 4.34 -18.88 13.67
N LEU A 512 3.55 -18.30 14.59
CA LEU A 512 3.74 -16.96 15.11
C LEU A 512 4.04 -17.08 16.62
N PHE A 513 5.25 -16.80 17.03
CA PHE A 513 5.64 -16.71 18.43
C PHE A 513 5.38 -15.30 18.93
N LEU A 514 4.66 -15.16 20.05
CA LEU A 514 4.51 -13.91 20.76
C LEU A 514 5.28 -14.04 22.07
N THR A 515 6.32 -13.23 22.25
CA THR A 515 7.26 -13.40 23.37
C THR A 515 6.64 -13.00 24.69
N HIS A 516 5.84 -11.94 24.72
CA HIS A 516 5.09 -11.45 25.89
C HIS A 516 3.89 -10.60 25.45
N SER A 517 3.15 -10.02 26.39
CA SER A 517 1.86 -9.37 26.14
C SER A 517 1.93 -7.91 25.72
N ASP A 518 3.10 -7.25 25.77
CA ASP A 518 3.22 -5.83 25.50
C ASP A 518 2.86 -5.48 24.05
N LYS A 519 2.26 -4.30 23.87
CA LYS A 519 1.70 -3.88 22.57
C LYS A 519 2.73 -3.74 21.46
N ASP A 520 3.95 -3.37 21.79
CA ASP A 520 5.05 -3.25 20.83
C ASP A 520 5.62 -4.60 20.36
N HIS A 521 5.08 -5.70 20.89
CA HIS A 521 5.31 -7.07 20.41
C HIS A 521 4.08 -7.72 19.80
N THR A 522 2.86 -7.26 20.16
CA THR A 522 1.62 -7.99 19.85
C THR A 522 0.62 -7.25 18.98
N ASN A 523 0.55 -5.89 19.01
CA ASN A 523 -0.56 -5.16 18.41
C ASN A 523 -0.70 -5.34 16.90
N GLY A 524 0.41 -5.43 16.16
CA GLY A 524 0.39 -5.68 14.71
C GLY A 524 -0.02 -7.11 14.38
N ALA A 525 0.40 -8.08 15.20
CA ALA A 525 0.00 -9.47 15.07
C ALA A 525 -1.50 -9.63 15.34
N VAL A 526 -2.02 -9.01 16.41
CA VAL A 526 -3.46 -9.00 16.72
C VAL A 526 -4.27 -8.32 15.63
N GLU A 527 -3.83 -7.16 15.15
CA GLU A 527 -4.44 -6.45 14.03
C GLU A 527 -4.55 -7.35 12.79
N TRP A 528 -3.47 -8.02 12.43
CA TRP A 528 -3.42 -8.92 11.29
C TRP A 528 -4.34 -10.14 11.51
N LEU A 529 -4.33 -10.76 12.69
CA LEU A 529 -5.22 -11.87 13.01
C LEU A 529 -6.70 -11.48 12.98
N CYS A 530 -7.04 -10.26 13.41
CA CYS A 530 -8.39 -9.73 13.28
C CYS A 530 -8.84 -9.61 11.80
N ALA A 531 -7.91 -9.37 10.89
CA ALA A 531 -8.14 -9.19 9.46
C ALA A 531 -7.56 -10.33 8.60
N ALA A 532 -7.14 -11.46 9.20
CA ALA A 532 -6.36 -12.51 8.53
C ALA A 532 -7.01 -13.05 7.25
N ASN A 533 -8.33 -13.24 7.26
CA ASN A 533 -9.06 -13.70 6.08
C ASN A 533 -9.12 -12.63 4.98
N GLN A 534 -8.96 -11.36 5.34
CA GLN A 534 -9.07 -10.21 4.44
C GLN A 534 -7.71 -9.74 3.92
N MET A 535 -6.60 -10.05 4.66
CA MET A 535 -5.26 -9.67 4.22
C MET A 535 -4.57 -10.71 3.33
N GLY A 536 -5.19 -11.86 3.08
CA GLY A 536 -4.68 -12.89 2.17
C GLY A 536 -3.53 -13.75 2.72
N VAL A 537 -2.91 -13.40 3.85
CA VAL A 537 -1.82 -14.18 4.48
C VAL A 537 -2.35 -14.90 5.70
N LYS A 538 -2.34 -16.23 5.69
CA LYS A 538 -2.88 -17.07 6.78
C LYS A 538 -1.83 -17.40 7.82
N ILE A 539 -2.28 -17.58 9.08
CA ILE A 539 -1.46 -18.04 10.20
C ILE A 539 -1.92 -19.43 10.62
N GLY A 540 -0.96 -20.34 10.83
CA GLY A 540 -1.21 -21.70 11.29
C GLY A 540 -1.43 -21.75 12.79
N THR A 541 -0.37 -21.56 13.56
CA THR A 541 -0.40 -21.67 15.04
C THR A 541 0.25 -20.46 15.68
N VAL A 542 -0.41 -19.89 16.69
CA VAL A 542 0.15 -18.85 17.55
C VAL A 542 0.72 -19.51 18.80
N ILE A 543 1.96 -19.22 19.11
CA ILE A 543 2.69 -19.81 20.26
C ILE A 543 2.96 -18.71 21.28
N LEU A 544 2.56 -18.96 22.52
CA LEU A 544 2.69 -18.03 23.65
C LEU A 544 3.48 -18.67 24.79
N PRO A 545 4.08 -17.88 25.71
CA PRO A 545 4.66 -18.40 26.92
C PRO A 545 3.57 -19.06 27.79
N LYS A 546 3.88 -20.19 28.40
CA LYS A 546 3.00 -20.85 29.35
C LYS A 546 3.10 -20.14 30.70
N LEU A 547 2.16 -19.26 30.98
CA LEU A 547 2.09 -18.48 32.21
C LEU A 547 0.89 -18.87 33.02
N ASN A 548 0.96 -18.66 34.36
CA ASN A 548 -0.22 -18.69 35.20
C ASN A 548 -1.05 -17.44 34.90
N GLU A 549 -2.25 -17.55 34.38
CA GLU A 549 -3.16 -16.51 33.88
C GLU A 549 -3.52 -15.45 34.96
N LYS A 550 -2.53 -14.70 35.46
CA LYS A 550 -2.71 -13.67 36.50
C LYS A 550 -2.49 -12.25 35.99
N GLU A 551 -1.87 -12.09 34.83
CA GLU A 551 -1.62 -10.77 34.22
C GLU A 551 -2.80 -10.35 33.35
N GLU A 552 -3.41 -9.18 33.59
CA GLU A 552 -4.58 -8.68 32.89
C GLU A 552 -4.30 -8.49 31.38
N ALA A 553 -3.13 -7.97 31.00
CA ALA A 553 -2.74 -7.78 29.60
C ALA A 553 -2.62 -9.12 28.87
N TYR A 554 -2.03 -10.14 29.50
CA TYR A 554 -1.90 -11.48 28.94
C TYR A 554 -3.26 -12.17 28.78
N CYS A 555 -4.15 -12.06 29.79
CA CYS A 555 -5.51 -12.59 29.72
C CYS A 555 -6.31 -11.94 28.60
N THR A 556 -6.22 -10.61 28.46
CA THR A 556 -6.86 -9.85 27.37
C THR A 556 -6.36 -10.34 26.00
N LEU A 557 -5.06 -10.50 25.83
CA LEU A 557 -4.47 -11.04 24.59
C LEU A 557 -4.99 -12.45 24.30
N LEU A 558 -5.05 -13.34 25.30
CA LEU A 558 -5.57 -14.69 25.12
C LEU A 558 -7.03 -14.69 24.67
N ASP A 559 -7.86 -13.86 25.28
CA ASP A 559 -9.28 -13.76 24.95
C ASP A 559 -9.48 -13.20 23.54
N GLU A 560 -8.69 -12.21 23.13
CA GLU A 560 -8.70 -11.71 21.74
C GLU A 560 -8.34 -12.81 20.75
N LEU A 561 -7.29 -13.58 20.99
CA LEU A 561 -6.84 -14.66 20.12
C LEU A 561 -7.85 -15.82 20.06
N ARG A 562 -8.43 -16.22 21.21
CA ARG A 562 -9.49 -17.25 21.30
C ARG A 562 -10.74 -16.83 20.55
N ASN A 563 -11.20 -15.59 20.74
CA ASN A 563 -12.37 -15.05 20.05
C ASN A 563 -12.20 -15.00 18.53
N LYS A 564 -10.96 -14.95 18.04
CA LYS A 564 -10.63 -15.03 16.61
C LYS A 564 -10.48 -16.46 16.09
N GLY A 565 -10.63 -17.45 16.95
CA GLY A 565 -10.50 -18.87 16.57
C GLY A 565 -9.07 -19.27 16.21
N CYS A 566 -8.06 -18.60 16.75
CA CYS A 566 -6.66 -18.95 16.52
C CYS A 566 -6.32 -20.29 17.13
N ASN A 567 -5.50 -21.07 16.43
CA ASN A 567 -4.89 -22.27 17.01
C ASN A 567 -3.76 -21.84 17.95
N LEU A 568 -3.93 -22.06 19.25
CA LEU A 568 -2.98 -21.64 20.27
C LEU A 568 -2.17 -22.83 20.79
N MET A 569 -0.87 -22.60 20.95
CA MET A 569 0.06 -23.50 21.62
C MET A 569 0.84 -22.72 22.68
N PHE A 570 1.19 -23.37 23.78
CA PHE A 570 1.93 -22.75 24.87
C PHE A 570 3.28 -23.43 25.02
N MET A 571 4.32 -22.62 25.22
CA MET A 571 5.68 -23.10 25.43
C MET A 571 6.26 -22.63 26.76
N GLN A 572 7.06 -23.50 27.35
CA GLN A 572 7.82 -23.27 28.57
C GLN A 572 9.24 -23.82 28.40
N ARG A 573 10.12 -23.52 29.34
CA ARG A 573 11.51 -23.99 29.32
C ARG A 573 11.61 -25.50 29.12
N GLY A 574 12.38 -25.92 28.13
CA GLY A 574 12.61 -27.32 27.76
C GLY A 574 11.79 -27.76 26.54
N ASP A 575 10.69 -27.05 26.23
CA ASP A 575 9.92 -27.37 25.04
C ASP A 575 10.69 -27.02 23.76
N THR A 576 10.45 -27.80 22.72
CA THR A 576 11.12 -27.64 21.43
C THR A 576 10.14 -27.86 20.27
N VAL A 577 10.19 -26.98 19.29
CA VAL A 577 9.52 -27.13 18.00
C VAL A 577 10.59 -27.42 16.94
N THR A 578 10.42 -28.52 16.20
CA THR A 578 11.33 -28.88 15.09
C THR A 578 10.58 -28.72 13.77
N ILE A 579 11.17 -28.00 12.84
CA ILE A 579 10.61 -27.67 11.53
C ILE A 579 11.69 -27.90 10.49
N ASP A 580 11.57 -28.92 9.69
CA ASP A 580 12.65 -29.40 8.82
C ASP A 580 13.96 -29.60 9.64
N GLU A 581 15.05 -28.96 9.23
CA GLU A 581 16.34 -28.97 9.97
C GLU A 581 16.42 -27.89 11.05
N LEU A 582 15.42 -27.03 11.17
CA LEU A 582 15.38 -25.94 12.15
C LEU A 582 14.82 -26.43 13.48
N ARG A 583 15.59 -26.24 14.55
CA ARG A 583 15.16 -26.56 15.92
C ARG A 583 15.03 -25.30 16.74
N ILE A 584 13.83 -25.02 17.26
CA ILE A 584 13.53 -23.86 18.10
C ILE A 584 13.26 -24.38 19.51
N SER A 585 14.11 -24.06 20.45
CA SER A 585 14.01 -24.50 21.85
C SER A 585 13.71 -23.32 22.75
N CYS A 586 12.76 -23.49 23.65
CA CYS A 586 12.39 -22.52 24.66
C CYS A 586 13.35 -22.62 25.87
N LEU A 587 13.99 -21.51 26.24
CA LEU A 587 14.88 -21.41 27.38
C LEU A 587 14.22 -20.74 28.58
N HIS A 588 13.18 -19.95 28.39
CA HIS A 588 12.42 -19.17 29.36
C HIS A 588 11.00 -18.91 28.82
N PRO A 589 9.96 -18.81 29.65
CA PRO A 589 9.91 -18.98 31.11
C PRO A 589 9.91 -20.46 31.54
N TYR A 590 10.15 -20.73 32.81
CA TYR A 590 9.91 -22.05 33.39
C TYR A 590 8.62 -22.10 34.25
N PRO A 591 8.03 -23.28 34.52
CA PRO A 591 6.63 -23.42 34.93
C PRO A 591 6.22 -22.63 36.13
N ASP A 592 7.08 -22.54 37.14
CA ASP A 592 6.76 -21.95 38.45
C ASP A 592 7.49 -20.59 38.65
N TYR A 593 7.90 -19.93 37.52
CA TYR A 593 8.58 -18.63 37.59
C TYR A 593 7.58 -17.54 38.01
N GLU A 594 7.89 -16.84 39.07
CA GLU A 594 7.17 -15.63 39.49
C GLU A 594 7.84 -14.41 38.85
N TRP A 595 7.24 -13.87 37.80
CA TRP A 595 7.72 -12.68 37.12
C TRP A 595 7.21 -11.40 37.77
N LYS A 596 8.01 -10.34 37.68
CA LYS A 596 7.68 -9.01 38.21
C LYS A 596 7.06 -8.09 37.17
N SER A 597 7.23 -8.36 35.92
CA SER A 597 6.75 -7.56 34.76
C SER A 597 6.49 -8.46 33.56
N ALA A 598 5.73 -7.96 32.58
CA ALA A 598 5.53 -8.65 31.30
C ALA A 598 6.87 -9.00 30.63
N ASN A 599 7.85 -8.10 30.69
CA ASN A 599 9.19 -8.30 30.14
C ASN A 599 9.90 -9.51 30.73
N ASP A 600 9.78 -9.69 32.05
CA ASP A 600 10.39 -10.85 32.75
C ASP A 600 9.75 -12.19 32.33
N SER A 601 8.54 -12.17 31.76
CA SER A 601 7.85 -13.37 31.27
C SER A 601 8.20 -13.71 29.82
N SER A 602 9.06 -12.94 29.18
CA SER A 602 9.41 -13.08 27.76
C SER A 602 9.86 -14.48 27.38
N LEU A 603 9.29 -14.99 26.29
CA LEU A 603 9.68 -16.24 25.67
C LEU A 603 11.08 -16.10 25.04
N VAL A 604 12.06 -16.79 25.59
CA VAL A 604 13.43 -16.82 25.04
C VAL A 604 13.60 -18.04 24.18
N LEU A 605 13.89 -17.81 22.89
CA LEU A 605 13.99 -18.84 21.88
C LEU A 605 15.43 -19.00 21.40
N LYS A 606 15.95 -20.23 21.51
CA LYS A 606 17.21 -20.64 20.88
C LYS A 606 16.91 -21.37 19.58
N VAL A 607 17.39 -20.83 18.47
CA VAL A 607 17.17 -21.33 17.13
C VAL A 607 18.46 -21.98 16.63
N ASN A 608 18.41 -23.26 16.32
CA ASN A 608 19.58 -24.01 15.80
C ASN A 608 19.27 -24.50 14.38
N TYR A 609 20.21 -24.29 13.48
CA TYR A 609 20.18 -24.78 12.11
C TYR A 609 21.59 -25.15 11.69
N GLN A 610 21.86 -26.46 11.51
CA GLN A 610 23.22 -26.98 11.27
C GLN A 610 24.20 -26.44 12.32
N ASN A 611 25.23 -25.68 11.90
CA ASN A 611 26.22 -25.06 12.79
C ASN A 611 25.82 -23.65 13.27
N PHE A 612 24.68 -23.14 12.85
CA PHE A 612 24.20 -21.83 13.25
C PHE A 612 23.37 -21.90 14.54
N THR A 613 23.62 -20.96 15.43
CA THR A 613 22.84 -20.74 16.64
C THR A 613 22.40 -19.28 16.73
N GLY A 614 21.11 -19.04 16.71
CA GLY A 614 20.48 -17.73 16.95
C GLY A 614 19.77 -17.70 18.31
N LEU A 615 19.79 -16.55 18.96
CA LEU A 615 19.09 -16.31 20.23
C LEU A 615 18.15 -15.11 20.09
N PHE A 616 16.87 -15.32 20.39
CA PHE A 616 15.81 -14.30 20.43
C PHE A 616 15.32 -14.19 21.87
N THR A 617 15.48 -13.02 22.46
CA THR A 617 15.35 -12.81 23.91
C THR A 617 14.07 -12.07 24.29
N GLY A 618 13.26 -11.63 23.30
CA GLY A 618 12.14 -10.72 23.59
C GLY A 618 12.64 -9.50 24.36
N ASP A 619 11.93 -9.10 25.39
CA ASP A 619 12.29 -7.99 26.25
C ASP A 619 12.82 -8.44 27.63
N LEU A 620 13.36 -9.67 27.70
CA LEU A 620 13.94 -10.22 28.93
C LEU A 620 14.97 -9.27 29.52
N GLU A 621 14.81 -8.96 30.81
CA GLU A 621 15.70 -8.10 31.59
C GLU A 621 16.74 -8.92 32.39
N GLU A 622 17.68 -8.23 33.07
CA GLU A 622 18.81 -8.82 33.78
C GLU A 622 18.41 -9.94 34.77
N ALA A 623 17.21 -9.82 35.40
CA ALA A 623 16.73 -10.84 36.33
C ALA A 623 16.50 -12.18 35.63
N GLY A 624 15.80 -12.17 34.50
CA GLY A 624 15.57 -13.37 33.71
C GLY A 624 16.82 -13.88 32.99
N GLU A 625 17.75 -12.98 32.58
CA GLU A 625 19.03 -13.37 31.99
C GLU A 625 19.85 -14.27 32.96
N LYS A 626 19.87 -13.95 34.26
CA LYS A 626 20.58 -14.73 35.29
C LYS A 626 20.09 -16.17 35.36
N GLU A 627 18.83 -16.41 35.05
CA GLU A 627 18.21 -17.73 35.10
C GLU A 627 18.62 -18.63 33.91
N ILE A 628 18.94 -18.02 32.78
CA ILE A 628 19.27 -18.76 31.55
C ILE A 628 20.77 -18.82 31.26
N ILE A 629 21.57 -17.94 31.84
CA ILE A 629 22.99 -17.73 31.52
C ILE A 629 23.81 -19.02 31.58
N LYS A 630 23.61 -19.86 32.60
CA LYS A 630 24.34 -21.12 32.79
C LYS A 630 24.08 -22.17 31.70
N LYS A 631 23.02 -22.02 30.90
CA LYS A 631 22.64 -22.92 29.80
C LYS A 631 23.03 -22.39 28.42
N LEU A 632 23.61 -21.21 28.40
CA LEU A 632 24.03 -20.56 27.16
C LEU A 632 25.51 -20.81 26.87
N SER A 633 25.82 -20.84 25.63
CA SER A 633 27.18 -20.86 25.06
C SER A 633 27.23 -19.82 23.94
N HIS A 634 28.33 -19.66 23.30
CA HIS A 634 28.51 -18.83 22.10
C HIS A 634 27.35 -18.99 21.13
N VAL A 635 26.84 -17.85 20.60
CA VAL A 635 25.81 -17.80 19.56
C VAL A 635 26.31 -16.96 18.37
N ASN A 636 25.92 -17.34 17.17
CA ASN A 636 26.27 -16.55 15.98
C ASN A 636 25.42 -15.28 15.89
N TYR A 637 24.17 -15.37 16.31
CA TYR A 637 23.19 -14.29 16.15
C TYR A 637 22.45 -14.02 17.46
N LEU A 638 22.37 -12.75 17.84
CA LEU A 638 21.56 -12.26 18.97
C LEU A 638 20.55 -11.20 18.50
N LYS A 639 19.27 -11.47 18.69
CA LYS A 639 18.25 -10.40 18.71
C LYS A 639 18.31 -9.78 20.11
N VAL A 640 18.84 -8.56 20.18
CA VAL A 640 19.11 -7.85 21.43
C VAL A 640 17.82 -7.58 22.20
N ALA A 641 17.83 -7.87 23.48
CA ALA A 641 16.65 -7.73 24.36
C ALA A 641 16.21 -6.28 24.54
N HIS A 642 14.90 -6.08 24.68
CA HIS A 642 14.24 -4.85 25.08
C HIS A 642 14.74 -3.64 24.28
N HIS A 643 14.82 -3.80 22.96
CA HIS A 643 15.24 -2.77 21.99
C HIS A 643 16.59 -2.11 22.31
N GLY A 644 17.44 -2.75 23.10
CA GLY A 644 18.71 -2.20 23.58
C GLY A 644 18.56 -1.32 24.83
N SER A 645 17.59 -1.61 25.70
CA SER A 645 17.45 -1.00 27.01
C SER A 645 18.71 -1.22 27.87
N LYS A 646 19.01 -0.27 28.77
CA LYS A 646 20.12 -0.40 29.72
C LYS A 646 19.92 -1.51 30.75
N GLY A 647 18.65 -1.89 31.04
CA GLY A 647 18.26 -2.93 31.99
C GLY A 647 18.34 -4.35 31.45
N ALA A 648 18.63 -4.48 30.15
CA ALA A 648 18.75 -5.76 29.46
C ALA A 648 20.14 -5.92 28.82
N SER A 649 20.44 -7.12 28.33
CA SER A 649 21.74 -7.48 27.75
C SER A 649 22.91 -7.11 28.67
N SER A 650 22.88 -7.68 29.88
CA SER A 650 23.88 -7.44 30.91
C SER A 650 25.28 -7.89 30.46
N GLU A 651 26.32 -7.33 31.08
CA GLU A 651 27.71 -7.65 30.73
C GLU A 651 27.99 -9.14 30.89
N ALA A 652 27.56 -9.72 32.02
CA ALA A 652 27.73 -11.15 32.27
C ALA A 652 27.02 -12.04 31.24
N PHE A 653 25.81 -11.64 30.81
CA PHE A 653 25.07 -12.34 29.75
C PHE A 653 25.83 -12.25 28.42
N LEU A 654 26.26 -11.06 28.02
CA LEU A 654 26.96 -10.85 26.76
C LEU A 654 28.33 -11.52 26.71
N GLU A 655 29.08 -11.55 27.82
CA GLU A 655 30.34 -12.29 27.94
C GLU A 655 30.16 -13.81 27.80
N GLN A 656 29.02 -14.33 28.24
CA GLN A 656 28.67 -15.76 28.11
C GLN A 656 28.29 -16.14 26.68
N VAL A 657 27.42 -15.32 26.03
CA VAL A 657 26.90 -15.65 24.69
C VAL A 657 27.80 -15.20 23.56
N LYS A 658 28.59 -14.15 23.74
CA LYS A 658 29.56 -13.58 22.78
C LYS A 658 29.06 -13.61 21.33
N PRO A 659 27.93 -12.96 21.01
CA PRO A 659 27.35 -13.06 19.69
C PRO A 659 28.27 -12.46 18.61
N ASP A 660 28.42 -13.15 17.48
CA ASP A 660 29.16 -12.62 16.32
C ASP A 660 28.45 -11.38 15.77
N VAL A 661 27.10 -11.46 15.73
CA VAL A 661 26.22 -10.41 15.23
C VAL A 661 25.08 -10.16 16.22
N SER A 662 24.81 -8.89 16.44
CA SER A 662 23.69 -8.41 17.25
C SER A 662 22.78 -7.51 16.45
N VAL A 663 21.46 -7.78 16.48
CA VAL A 663 20.45 -6.94 15.81
C VAL A 663 19.58 -6.27 16.86
N ILE A 664 19.46 -4.95 16.76
CA ILE A 664 18.60 -4.13 17.60
C ILE A 664 17.43 -3.63 16.76
N SER A 665 16.22 -4.00 17.16
CA SER A 665 14.99 -3.44 16.62
C SER A 665 14.57 -2.25 17.46
N CYS A 666 14.51 -1.05 16.88
CA CYS A 666 14.15 0.16 17.59
C CYS A 666 13.63 1.24 16.63
N GLY A 667 12.82 2.16 17.15
CA GLY A 667 12.31 3.30 16.40
C GLY A 667 13.30 4.46 16.30
N LYS A 668 13.21 5.21 15.19
CA LYS A 668 13.97 6.44 15.01
C LYS A 668 13.38 7.54 15.91
N LYS A 669 14.22 8.19 16.73
CA LYS A 669 13.77 9.22 17.68
C LYS A 669 12.69 8.72 18.67
N ASN A 670 12.79 7.47 19.13
CA ASN A 670 11.85 6.92 20.08
C ASN A 670 11.95 7.62 21.46
N ARG A 671 10.81 7.70 22.16
CA ARG A 671 10.69 8.38 23.46
C ARG A 671 11.49 7.74 24.60
N TYR A 672 11.91 6.49 24.41
CA TYR A 672 12.63 5.71 25.43
C TYR A 672 14.14 5.91 25.36
N GLY A 673 14.64 6.53 24.27
CA GLY A 673 16.07 6.71 24.03
C GLY A 673 16.81 5.43 23.65
N HIS A 674 16.07 4.41 23.20
CA HIS A 674 16.64 3.13 22.77
C HIS A 674 17.30 3.24 21.39
N PRO A 675 18.44 2.52 21.15
CA PRO A 675 19.22 1.78 22.14
C PRO A 675 20.05 2.72 23.01
N HIS A 676 20.17 2.39 24.29
CA HIS A 676 20.99 3.14 25.22
C HIS A 676 22.49 3.01 24.88
N LYS A 677 23.26 4.06 25.19
CA LYS A 677 24.71 4.10 24.91
C LYS A 677 25.48 3.00 25.65
N GLU A 678 25.04 2.70 26.85
CA GLU A 678 25.59 1.65 27.70
C GLU A 678 25.47 0.28 27.07
N THR A 679 24.32 -0.05 26.50
CA THR A 679 24.09 -1.33 25.82
C THR A 679 24.93 -1.42 24.56
N LEU A 680 25.00 -0.34 23.75
CA LEU A 680 25.87 -0.30 22.58
C LEU A 680 27.34 -0.53 22.95
N LYS A 681 27.82 0.13 24.04
CA LYS A 681 29.19 -0.05 24.51
C LYS A 681 29.48 -1.48 25.00
N ARG A 682 28.54 -2.11 25.69
CA ARG A 682 28.68 -3.52 26.11
C ARG A 682 28.81 -4.45 24.90
N LEU A 683 27.99 -4.26 23.86
CA LEU A 683 28.06 -5.05 22.63
C LEU A 683 29.35 -4.80 21.86
N GLU A 684 29.86 -3.57 21.83
CA GLU A 684 31.13 -3.22 21.21
C GLU A 684 32.31 -3.85 21.96
N ASN A 685 32.29 -3.83 23.29
CA ASN A 685 33.36 -4.40 24.15
C ASN A 685 33.56 -5.90 23.90
N ILE A 686 32.51 -6.64 23.59
CA ILE A 686 32.59 -8.07 23.27
C ILE A 686 32.91 -8.35 21.79
N GLY A 687 33.06 -7.29 20.97
CA GLY A 687 33.40 -7.40 19.55
C GLY A 687 32.22 -7.78 18.64
N SER A 688 30.96 -7.72 19.10
CA SER A 688 29.80 -8.05 18.29
C SER A 688 29.54 -7.00 17.20
N LYS A 689 29.23 -7.45 15.97
CA LYS A 689 28.81 -6.56 14.87
C LYS A 689 27.36 -6.15 15.06
N VAL A 690 27.11 -4.87 15.36
CA VAL A 690 25.76 -4.37 15.68
C VAL A 690 25.07 -3.78 14.44
N TYR A 691 23.84 -4.24 14.16
CA TYR A 691 22.93 -3.70 13.14
C TYR A 691 21.67 -3.18 13.80
N ARG A 692 21.12 -2.07 13.27
CA ARG A 692 19.96 -1.38 13.87
C ARG A 692 18.90 -1.10 12.82
N THR A 693 17.63 -1.45 13.10
CA THR A 693 16.52 -1.27 12.14
C THR A 693 16.21 0.21 11.85
N ASP A 694 16.39 1.12 12.82
CA ASP A 694 16.18 2.56 12.64
C ASP A 694 17.16 3.18 11.63
N LYS A 695 18.38 2.62 11.51
CA LYS A 695 19.42 3.09 10.59
C LYS A 695 19.47 2.33 9.28
N GLU A 696 19.32 1.00 9.35
CA GLU A 696 19.53 0.10 8.23
C GLU A 696 18.22 -0.27 7.50
N GLY A 697 17.05 -0.01 8.13
CA GLY A 697 15.78 -0.61 7.73
C GLY A 697 15.75 -2.09 8.06
N ALA A 698 15.02 -2.88 7.29
CA ALA A 698 15.03 -4.33 7.46
C ALA A 698 16.46 -4.88 7.31
N VAL A 699 16.85 -5.73 8.27
CA VAL A 699 18.16 -6.41 8.32
C VAL A 699 17.92 -7.88 8.07
N SER A 700 18.44 -8.41 6.98
CA SER A 700 18.26 -9.82 6.60
C SER A 700 19.57 -10.57 6.48
N PHE A 701 19.61 -11.75 7.07
CA PHE A 701 20.71 -12.72 6.97
C PHE A 701 20.20 -13.93 6.21
N GLU A 702 20.95 -14.39 5.23
CA GLU A 702 20.59 -15.54 4.40
C GLU A 702 21.74 -16.55 4.35
N TYR A 703 21.42 -17.80 4.66
CA TYR A 703 22.32 -18.93 4.50
C TYR A 703 22.04 -19.62 3.16
N GLN A 704 23.05 -19.70 2.32
CA GLN A 704 22.95 -20.27 0.98
C GLN A 704 24.25 -20.95 0.60
N ASN A 705 24.19 -22.22 0.21
CA ASN A 705 25.37 -22.99 -0.24
C ASN A 705 26.57 -22.92 0.74
N GLY A 706 26.30 -23.04 2.04
CA GLY A 706 27.36 -23.01 3.05
C GLY A 706 27.90 -21.62 3.39
N LYS A 707 27.27 -20.53 2.90
CA LYS A 707 27.75 -19.16 3.11
C LYS A 707 26.62 -18.27 3.61
N TRP A 708 26.97 -17.30 4.44
CA TRP A 708 26.06 -16.29 4.93
C TRP A 708 26.15 -15.01 4.10
N TYR A 709 24.99 -14.41 3.85
CA TYR A 709 24.84 -13.13 3.16
C TYR A 709 24.03 -12.17 4.03
N LEU A 710 24.44 -10.91 4.05
CA LEU A 710 23.75 -9.82 4.72
C LEU A 710 23.12 -8.89 3.69
N SER A 711 21.91 -8.42 3.99
CA SER A 711 21.19 -7.43 3.21
C SER A 711 20.64 -6.34 4.13
N LEU A 712 20.91 -5.08 3.80
CA LEU A 712 20.48 -3.89 4.54
C LEU A 712 19.55 -3.06 3.63
N TRP A 713 18.29 -2.92 4.02
CA TRP A 713 17.29 -2.37 3.10
C TRP A 713 17.48 -0.90 2.79
N LYS A 714 17.66 -0.04 3.79
CA LYS A 714 17.81 1.42 3.59
C LYS A 714 19.14 1.82 2.94
N LYS A 715 20.22 1.13 3.25
CA LYS A 715 21.57 1.49 2.75
C LYS A 715 21.86 0.96 1.36
N GLU A 716 21.49 -0.27 1.10
CA GLU A 716 21.93 -0.99 -0.09
C GLU A 716 20.77 -1.41 -1.00
N SER A 717 19.55 -0.89 -0.74
CA SER A 717 18.34 -1.29 -1.45
C SER A 717 18.15 -2.82 -1.48
N GLY A 718 18.57 -3.49 -0.41
CA GLY A 718 18.48 -4.93 -0.27
C GLY A 718 19.52 -5.74 -1.04
N LYS A 719 20.59 -5.15 -1.55
CA LYS A 719 21.69 -5.91 -2.18
C LYS A 719 22.36 -6.82 -1.16
N LYS A 720 22.61 -8.07 -1.57
CA LYS A 720 23.27 -9.07 -0.75
C LYS A 720 24.77 -8.88 -0.79
N ARG A 721 25.41 -8.90 0.39
CA ARG A 721 26.86 -8.96 0.53
C ARG A 721 27.27 -10.19 1.32
N LEU A 722 28.37 -10.83 0.91
CA LEU A 722 28.93 -11.98 1.60
C LEU A 722 29.45 -11.56 2.98
N LEU A 723 29.11 -12.35 4.01
CA LEU A 723 29.73 -12.27 5.33
C LEU A 723 30.90 -13.25 5.36
N SER A 724 32.12 -12.73 5.26
CA SER A 724 33.34 -13.54 5.15
C SER A 724 33.73 -14.27 6.42
N ASP A 725 33.15 -13.89 7.57
CA ASP A 725 33.60 -14.30 8.90
C ASP A 725 32.52 -15.06 9.70
N TRP A 726 31.64 -15.76 9.02
CA TRP A 726 30.57 -16.58 9.64
C TRP A 726 30.65 -18.02 9.23
#